data_6419d064df8b00905a87ad2e5838b82a
#
_entry.id   6419d064df8b00905a87ad2e5838b82a
#
_cell.length_a   1.000
_cell.length_b   1.000
_cell.length_c   1.000
_cell.angle_alpha   90.00
_cell.angle_beta   90.00
_cell.angle_gamma   90.00
#
_symmetry.space_group_name_H-M   'P 1'
#
loop_
_entity.id
_entity.type
_entity.pdbx_description
1 polymer ?
#
loop_
_entity_poly.entity_id
_entity_poly.type
_entity_poly.pdbx_seq_one_letter_code
_entity_poly.pdbx_strand_id
1 'polypeptide(L)'
;ESWGKTNYFVVRAIYKDLTVASDLKNIEVIRCNQLEEQDLNSTSNWSYNYYVKLRSTDDKALCEEVISKKYAEIMAQELKRYRGMQHSDPSFYKQLDKLETFIDDIHCDLMPIRDLYYDDTLEWSVGQETGNKTSTMTLMIVAALIVIITLINFVNFFFAQVPMRIRGVNTRKILGSSRAALVGRFLAESAMLVAIALVLAVVVVLLFCSTEWVHYISCDLALSKNMVVAVLTVGIALVMTLMAGLYPAMYATSFPPALAIKGSFGMSQKGKSLRYALIGLQFVISIAFIICAIFLKKQHSYMMNYDMGFNKECLLTANIPVSSMDERDAFSSELLNNPNIKEVAWSQDRMVAEMHMTWGRWHHGEQMMLTVMPVSWNFLQVMGIEVFEGRDFLPSDEKGDGAIILNEYAKNKYNLNLEEVIEWNGKPFPATGFCRDFHFKPLHEESDAFAFYIYDSKMLTKYFPTPHLTLRTIENADIKAVFDAIRATTDKILPDYGSEKVKINFFDEELGENYQKEQQLTTTISLFTMLAIIISLMGVLGLVIFETQYRRKEIGIRRVNGATVREILVMFNRKFMIIVGICFLIAAPISYFITDYYYSTFAYRAPIAVWVFVVALLAVLVITTLVVTLASLRTATSNPVEALRTE
;
A
#
# COMPACT_ATOMS: atom_id res chain seq x y z
N GLU A 1 32.25 8.66 12.77
CA GLU A 1 33.31 7.71 12.45
C GLU A 1 32.92 6.91 11.22
N SER A 2 33.72 6.97 10.18
CA SER A 2 33.53 6.16 8.98
C SER A 2 34.80 5.37 8.76
N TRP A 3 34.69 4.04 8.73
CA TRP A 3 35.81 3.14 8.40
C TRP A 3 36.98 3.15 9.41
N GLY A 4 36.70 3.26 10.71
CA GLY A 4 37.72 3.27 11.77
C GLY A 4 38.66 4.49 11.75
N LYS A 5 38.30 5.54 11.01
CA LYS A 5 38.96 6.85 11.02
C LYS A 5 38.01 7.93 11.48
N THR A 6 38.47 8.72 12.45
CA THR A 6 37.72 9.92 12.87
C THR A 6 37.91 11.01 11.82
N ASN A 7 36.83 11.37 11.13
CA ASN A 7 36.82 12.46 10.17
C ASN A 7 36.21 13.70 10.81
N TYR A 8 36.91 14.84 10.74
CA TYR A 8 36.38 16.12 11.21
C TYR A 8 35.80 16.89 10.04
N PHE A 9 34.59 17.40 10.19
CA PHE A 9 33.92 18.20 9.18
C PHE A 9 33.67 19.61 9.70
N VAL A 10 33.84 20.60 8.85
CA VAL A 10 33.48 21.98 9.15
C VAL A 10 32.04 22.22 8.69
N VAL A 11 31.15 22.57 9.63
CA VAL A 11 29.78 22.99 9.30
C VAL A 11 29.85 24.31 8.55
N ARG A 12 29.49 24.34 7.27
CA ARG A 12 29.52 25.54 6.42
C ARG A 12 28.17 26.23 6.31
N ALA A 13 27.09 25.48 6.50
CA ALA A 13 25.74 26.03 6.45
C ALA A 13 24.79 25.16 7.28
N ILE A 14 23.72 25.78 7.76
CA ILE A 14 22.56 25.11 8.36
C ILE A 14 21.40 25.37 7.43
N TYR A 15 20.71 24.33 7.00
CA TYR A 15 19.52 24.44 6.15
C TYR A 15 18.26 24.16 6.97
N LYS A 16 17.16 24.73 6.50
CA LYS A 16 15.84 24.43 7.06
C LYS A 16 15.31 23.15 6.42
N ASP A 17 14.70 22.31 7.22
CA ASP A 17 14.10 21.09 6.72
C ASP A 17 13.10 21.36 5.59
N LEU A 18 13.12 20.49 4.57
CA LEU A 18 12.27 20.63 3.41
C LEU A 18 10.82 20.26 3.75
N THR A 19 9.92 21.20 3.49
CA THR A 19 8.48 21.04 3.77
C THR A 19 7.72 20.28 2.68
N VAL A 20 8.36 20.03 1.55
CA VAL A 20 7.80 19.31 0.39
C VAL A 20 8.35 17.90 0.31
N ALA A 21 7.64 17.02 -0.38
CA ALA A 21 8.15 15.69 -0.70
C ALA A 21 9.42 15.83 -1.53
N SER A 22 10.52 15.30 -1.02
CA SER A 22 11.86 15.39 -1.62
C SER A 22 12.72 14.27 -1.04
N ASP A 23 13.62 13.72 -1.83
CA ASP A 23 14.63 12.74 -1.40
C ASP A 23 15.59 13.31 -0.34
N LEU A 24 15.63 14.64 -0.22
CA LEU A 24 16.42 15.36 0.78
C LEU A 24 15.62 15.69 2.07
N LYS A 25 14.37 15.22 2.19
CA LYS A 25 13.58 15.40 3.39
C LYS A 25 14.08 14.46 4.49
N ASN A 26 14.12 14.94 5.73
CA ASN A 26 14.59 14.21 6.91
C ASN A 26 16.08 13.82 6.87
N ILE A 27 16.88 14.43 5.99
CA ILE A 27 18.33 14.26 6.00
C ILE A 27 18.92 15.21 7.05
N GLU A 28 19.57 14.66 8.07
CA GLU A 28 20.18 15.44 9.15
C GLU A 28 21.46 16.15 8.71
N VAL A 29 22.25 15.50 7.83
CA VAL A 29 23.55 15.98 7.40
C VAL A 29 23.73 15.77 5.90
N ILE A 30 24.02 16.83 5.17
CA ILE A 30 24.47 16.77 3.77
C ILE A 30 25.98 17.00 3.74
N ARG A 31 26.72 15.95 3.37
CA ARG A 31 28.17 16.03 3.20
C ARG A 31 28.50 16.33 1.75
N CYS A 32 29.28 17.39 1.52
CA CYS A 32 29.86 17.66 0.21
C CYS A 32 31.21 16.90 0.12
N ASN A 33 31.26 15.87 -0.72
CA ASN A 33 32.49 15.13 -1.01
C ASN A 33 33.08 15.62 -2.33
N GLN A 34 34.43 15.66 -2.40
CA GLN A 34 35.10 15.62 -3.69
C GLN A 34 35.07 14.16 -4.16
N LEU A 35 34.43 13.92 -5.30
CA LEU A 35 34.51 12.61 -5.97
C LEU A 35 35.99 12.36 -6.32
N GLU A 36 36.49 11.20 -5.99
CA GLU A 36 37.85 10.78 -6.42
C GLU A 36 37.84 10.61 -7.95
N GLU A 37 38.96 10.88 -8.59
CA GLU A 37 39.07 10.79 -10.05
C GLU A 37 38.78 9.37 -10.56
N GLN A 38 39.00 8.35 -9.73
CA GLN A 38 38.65 6.96 -9.99
C GLN A 38 37.14 6.75 -10.08
N ASP A 39 36.36 7.42 -9.23
CA ASP A 39 34.88 7.30 -9.22
C ASP A 39 34.26 7.98 -10.43
N LEU A 40 34.86 9.06 -10.91
CA LEU A 40 34.38 9.80 -12.09
C LEU A 40 34.59 9.05 -13.42
N ASN A 41 35.54 8.08 -13.43
CA ASN A 41 35.91 7.31 -14.61
C ASN A 41 35.55 5.83 -14.48
N SER A 42 34.70 5.44 -13.54
CA SER A 42 34.24 4.08 -13.33
C SER A 42 32.75 3.92 -13.66
N THR A 43 32.42 2.88 -14.41
CA THR A 43 31.02 2.45 -14.64
C THR A 43 30.57 1.42 -13.62
N SER A 44 31.46 0.97 -12.74
CA SER A 44 31.20 -0.08 -11.77
C SER A 44 30.68 0.42 -10.41
N ASN A 45 30.61 1.75 -10.22
CA ASN A 45 30.10 2.33 -8.97
C ASN A 45 28.60 2.66 -9.09
N TRP A 46 27.77 1.74 -8.62
CA TRP A 46 26.30 1.83 -8.66
C TRP A 46 25.70 2.62 -7.48
N SER A 47 26.55 3.23 -6.63
CA SER A 47 26.11 3.94 -5.42
C SER A 47 25.74 5.40 -5.66
N TYR A 48 25.85 5.91 -6.88
CA TYR A 48 25.61 7.32 -7.20
C TYR A 48 24.37 7.52 -8.07
N ASN A 49 23.53 8.48 -7.67
CA ASN A 49 22.47 9.03 -8.51
C ASN A 49 22.97 10.31 -9.19
N TYR A 50 22.80 10.42 -10.49
CA TYR A 50 23.25 11.57 -11.27
C TYR A 50 22.08 12.48 -11.63
N TYR A 51 22.19 13.77 -11.31
CA TYR A 51 21.21 14.77 -11.64
C TYR A 51 21.80 15.80 -12.60
N VAL A 52 21.11 16.06 -13.72
CA VAL A 52 21.53 17.02 -14.73
C VAL A 52 20.54 18.17 -14.79
N LYS A 53 21.04 19.41 -14.69
CA LYS A 53 20.23 20.62 -14.89
C LYS A 53 20.39 21.11 -16.31
N LEU A 54 19.36 20.95 -17.12
CA LEU A 54 19.34 21.47 -18.49
C LEU A 54 19.07 22.98 -18.50
N ARG A 55 19.57 23.70 -19.51
CA ARG A 55 19.26 25.11 -19.76
C ARG A 55 17.87 25.27 -20.38
N SER A 56 17.52 24.39 -21.31
CA SER A 56 16.21 24.28 -21.94
C SER A 56 15.80 22.81 -22.02
N THR A 57 14.50 22.54 -22.08
CA THR A 57 13.96 21.20 -22.37
C THR A 57 14.37 20.69 -23.76
N ASP A 58 14.65 21.61 -24.70
CA ASP A 58 15.07 21.28 -26.06
C ASP A 58 16.50 20.70 -26.10
N ASP A 59 17.31 20.98 -25.07
CA ASP A 59 18.66 20.44 -24.93
C ASP A 59 18.68 18.95 -24.50
N LYS A 60 17.53 18.36 -24.19
CA LYS A 60 17.42 16.99 -23.65
C LYS A 60 18.11 15.98 -24.58
N ALA A 61 17.69 15.91 -25.85
CA ALA A 61 18.20 14.94 -26.80
C ALA A 61 19.71 15.06 -27.03
N LEU A 62 20.21 16.31 -27.11
CA LEU A 62 21.64 16.55 -27.25
C LEU A 62 22.41 16.10 -26.01
N CYS A 63 21.86 16.32 -24.82
CA CYS A 63 22.47 15.91 -23.56
C CYS A 63 22.49 14.37 -23.44
N GLU A 64 21.41 13.70 -23.81
CA GLU A 64 21.31 12.23 -23.85
C GLU A 64 22.35 11.63 -24.81
N GLU A 65 22.52 12.19 -25.99
CA GLU A 65 23.53 11.76 -26.96
C GLU A 65 24.96 11.92 -26.40
N VAL A 66 25.25 13.09 -25.80
CA VAL A 66 26.59 13.37 -25.22
C VAL A 66 26.91 12.43 -24.05
N ILE A 67 25.94 12.18 -23.15
CA ILE A 67 26.11 11.31 -22.00
C ILE A 67 26.26 9.85 -22.48
N SER A 68 25.42 9.39 -23.41
CA SER A 68 25.51 8.03 -23.97
C SER A 68 26.87 7.77 -24.62
N LYS A 69 27.34 8.71 -25.42
CA LYS A 69 28.67 8.59 -26.03
C LYS A 69 29.79 8.56 -24.99
N LYS A 70 29.70 9.41 -23.95
CA LYS A 70 30.72 9.45 -22.91
C LYS A 70 30.70 8.17 -22.08
N TYR A 71 29.54 7.65 -21.76
CA TYR A 71 29.39 6.39 -21.03
C TYR A 71 29.93 5.21 -21.87
N ALA A 72 29.62 5.16 -23.16
CA ALA A 72 30.18 4.17 -24.08
C ALA A 72 31.73 4.23 -24.16
N GLU A 73 32.33 5.42 -24.19
CA GLU A 73 33.79 5.62 -24.15
C GLU A 73 34.39 5.04 -22.86
N ILE A 74 33.79 5.32 -21.69
CA ILE A 74 34.25 4.82 -20.38
C ILE A 74 34.10 3.29 -20.35
N MET A 75 32.99 2.73 -20.77
CA MET A 75 32.74 1.29 -20.83
C MET A 75 33.79 0.59 -21.74
N ALA A 76 34.08 1.16 -22.90
CA ALA A 76 35.12 0.64 -23.80
C ALA A 76 36.52 0.63 -23.16
N GLN A 77 36.86 1.65 -22.35
CA GLN A 77 38.10 1.68 -21.61
C GLN A 77 38.15 0.63 -20.51
N GLU A 78 37.08 0.44 -19.77
CA GLU A 78 36.96 -0.60 -18.74
C GLU A 78 37.06 -2.00 -19.36
N LEU A 79 36.38 -2.27 -20.47
CA LEU A 79 36.50 -3.55 -21.18
C LEU A 79 37.94 -3.84 -21.63
N LYS A 80 38.65 -2.83 -22.12
CA LYS A 80 40.09 -2.98 -22.46
C LYS A 80 40.93 -3.32 -21.23
N ARG A 81 40.62 -2.71 -20.07
CA ARG A 81 41.28 -3.00 -18.81
C ARG A 81 41.00 -4.43 -18.34
N TYR A 82 39.74 -4.89 -18.37
CA TYR A 82 39.35 -6.27 -18.05
C TYR A 82 40.00 -7.29 -19.00
N ARG A 83 40.11 -6.97 -20.29
CA ARG A 83 40.75 -7.82 -21.29
C ARG A 83 42.28 -7.98 -21.03
N GLY A 84 42.87 -6.98 -20.40
CA GLY A 84 44.28 -7.03 -19.95
C GLY A 84 44.51 -7.82 -18.66
N MET A 85 43.46 -8.19 -17.93
CA MET A 85 43.55 -9.01 -16.73
C MET A 85 43.61 -10.49 -17.12
N GLN A 86 44.46 -11.25 -16.44
CA GLN A 86 44.53 -12.68 -16.66
C GLN A 86 43.37 -13.36 -15.92
N HIS A 87 42.47 -13.98 -16.67
CA HIS A 87 41.33 -14.73 -16.14
C HIS A 87 41.49 -16.22 -16.50
N SER A 88 41.14 -17.10 -15.55
CA SER A 88 41.30 -18.56 -15.74
C SER A 88 40.28 -19.17 -16.67
N ASP A 89 39.08 -18.54 -16.81
CA ASP A 89 38.01 -19.03 -17.68
C ASP A 89 38.06 -18.37 -19.06
N PRO A 90 38.26 -19.15 -20.15
CA PRO A 90 38.25 -18.63 -21.52
C PRO A 90 36.92 -18.04 -21.96
N SER A 91 35.82 -18.41 -21.30
CA SER A 91 34.48 -17.89 -21.61
C SER A 91 34.28 -16.43 -21.20
N PHE A 92 35.07 -15.97 -20.21
CA PHE A 92 35.12 -14.56 -19.81
C PHE A 92 35.49 -13.66 -21.01
N TYR A 93 36.46 -14.06 -21.83
CA TYR A 93 36.85 -13.27 -23.00
C TYR A 93 35.80 -13.26 -24.10
N LYS A 94 35.04 -14.37 -24.29
CA LYS A 94 33.92 -14.41 -25.24
C LYS A 94 32.79 -13.46 -24.86
N GLN A 95 32.62 -13.20 -23.58
CA GLN A 95 31.57 -12.25 -23.14
C GLN A 95 32.07 -10.81 -23.21
N LEU A 96 33.33 -10.55 -22.95
CA LEU A 96 33.90 -9.24 -23.24
C LEU A 96 33.70 -8.90 -24.74
N ASP A 97 33.84 -9.89 -25.65
CA ASP A 97 33.54 -9.73 -27.07
C ASP A 97 32.05 -9.40 -27.30
N LYS A 98 31.11 -10.07 -26.60
CA LYS A 98 29.68 -9.74 -26.67
C LYS A 98 29.39 -8.35 -26.14
N LEU A 99 29.91 -7.99 -24.96
CA LEU A 99 29.72 -6.66 -24.38
C LEU A 99 30.27 -5.56 -25.30
N GLU A 100 31.40 -5.81 -25.98
CA GLU A 100 31.97 -4.86 -26.94
C GLU A 100 31.03 -4.59 -28.13
N THR A 101 30.22 -5.58 -28.56
CA THR A 101 29.23 -5.39 -29.63
C THR A 101 28.03 -4.54 -29.20
N PHE A 102 27.74 -4.43 -27.90
CA PHE A 102 26.65 -3.62 -27.37
C PHE A 102 27.04 -2.19 -26.98
N ILE A 103 28.34 -1.84 -27.00
CA ILE A 103 28.81 -0.52 -26.59
C ILE A 103 28.18 0.59 -27.47
N ASP A 104 28.08 0.36 -28.76
CA ASP A 104 27.52 1.35 -29.71
C ASP A 104 26.00 1.52 -29.56
N ASP A 105 25.32 0.58 -28.93
CA ASP A 105 23.87 0.58 -28.68
C ASP A 105 23.51 1.14 -27.28
N ILE A 106 24.50 1.62 -26.52
CA ILE A 106 24.24 2.20 -25.19
C ILE A 106 23.49 3.52 -25.31
N HIS A 107 22.31 3.57 -24.74
CA HIS A 107 21.50 4.78 -24.61
C HIS A 107 21.29 5.14 -23.14
N CYS A 108 21.52 6.41 -22.82
CA CYS A 108 21.25 7.00 -21.50
C CYS A 108 20.07 7.96 -21.64
N ASP A 109 18.95 7.64 -21.03
CA ASP A 109 17.76 8.48 -21.07
C ASP A 109 17.74 9.42 -19.86
N LEU A 110 17.39 10.68 -20.08
CA LEU A 110 17.17 11.67 -19.02
C LEU A 110 15.68 11.69 -18.64
N MET A 111 15.39 11.39 -17.40
CA MET A 111 14.05 11.42 -16.85
C MET A 111 13.80 12.72 -16.08
N PRO A 112 12.67 13.41 -16.29
CA PRO A 112 12.30 14.56 -15.45
C PRO A 112 12.11 14.11 -13.99
N ILE A 113 12.70 14.83 -13.04
CA ILE A 113 12.62 14.51 -11.59
C ILE A 113 11.16 14.34 -11.12
N ARG A 114 10.22 15.13 -11.66
CA ARG A 114 8.79 15.01 -11.30
C ARG A 114 8.13 13.69 -11.71
N ASP A 115 8.68 13.01 -12.72
CA ASP A 115 8.13 11.77 -13.25
C ASP A 115 8.76 10.55 -12.56
N LEU A 116 9.91 10.76 -11.89
CA LEU A 116 10.71 9.75 -11.21
C LEU A 116 9.92 9.02 -10.10
N TYR A 117 9.07 9.74 -9.35
CA TYR A 117 8.33 9.18 -8.22
C TYR A 117 7.40 8.01 -8.59
N TYR A 118 6.85 8.01 -9.82
CA TYR A 118 5.95 6.97 -10.31
C TYR A 118 6.56 6.10 -11.41
N ASP A 119 7.88 6.18 -11.57
CA ASP A 119 8.56 5.36 -12.56
C ASP A 119 8.78 3.94 -12.00
N ASP A 120 8.34 2.95 -12.78
CA ASP A 120 8.46 1.53 -12.50
C ASP A 120 9.54 0.86 -13.38
N THR A 121 10.21 1.63 -14.25
CA THR A 121 11.28 1.12 -15.13
C THR A 121 12.65 1.10 -14.47
N LEU A 122 12.81 1.85 -13.37
CA LEU A 122 14.03 1.90 -12.59
C LEU A 122 14.07 0.77 -11.56
N GLU A 123 14.61 -0.38 -11.95
CA GLU A 123 14.79 -1.52 -11.04
C GLU A 123 15.75 -1.23 -9.88
N TRP A 124 16.65 -0.23 -10.04
CA TRP A 124 17.73 0.07 -9.11
C TRP A 124 17.84 1.57 -8.84
N SER A 125 17.04 2.10 -7.94
CA SER A 125 17.20 3.46 -7.44
C SER A 125 17.71 3.45 -5.99
N VAL A 126 18.96 3.85 -5.79
CA VAL A 126 19.54 3.89 -4.45
C VAL A 126 18.93 5.05 -3.65
N GLY A 127 18.22 4.70 -2.56
CA GLY A 127 17.74 5.68 -1.57
C GLY A 127 16.57 6.57 -2.01
N GLN A 128 15.86 6.23 -3.08
CA GLN A 128 14.67 6.98 -3.51
C GLN A 128 13.38 6.29 -3.07
N GLU A 129 12.50 7.04 -2.42
CA GLU A 129 11.15 6.58 -2.14
C GLU A 129 10.30 6.66 -3.42
N THR A 130 9.95 5.53 -3.99
CA THR A 130 9.05 5.45 -5.15
C THR A 130 7.61 5.25 -4.72
N GLY A 131 6.70 5.93 -5.42
CA GLY A 131 5.26 5.76 -5.24
C GLY A 131 4.68 4.70 -6.18
N ASN A 132 3.70 3.95 -5.70
CA ASN A 132 2.97 3.02 -6.56
C ASN A 132 1.85 3.75 -7.30
N LYS A 133 1.99 3.92 -8.62
CA LYS A 133 1.02 4.59 -9.49
C LYS A 133 -0.34 3.89 -9.48
N THR A 134 -0.35 2.57 -9.49
CA THR A 134 -1.57 1.75 -9.47
C THR A 134 -2.34 1.96 -8.16
N SER A 135 -1.66 1.97 -7.02
CA SER A 135 -2.26 2.24 -5.71
C SER A 135 -2.84 3.65 -5.63
N THR A 136 -2.11 4.67 -6.11
CA THR A 136 -2.58 6.06 -6.14
C THR A 136 -3.83 6.22 -7.02
N MET A 137 -3.81 5.64 -8.23
CA MET A 137 -4.97 5.65 -9.14
C MET A 137 -6.17 4.92 -8.52
N THR A 138 -5.94 3.80 -7.87
CA THR A 138 -7.00 3.05 -7.16
C THR A 138 -7.65 3.91 -6.09
N LEU A 139 -6.87 4.59 -5.25
CA LEU A 139 -7.38 5.49 -4.22
C LEU A 139 -8.15 6.68 -4.81
N MET A 140 -7.68 7.26 -5.91
CA MET A 140 -8.40 8.32 -6.62
C MET A 140 -9.75 7.84 -7.17
N ILE A 141 -9.80 6.65 -7.77
CA ILE A 141 -11.06 6.05 -8.27
C ILE A 141 -12.02 5.80 -7.10
N VAL A 142 -11.53 5.23 -6.00
CA VAL A 142 -12.34 4.98 -4.79
C VAL A 142 -12.90 6.29 -4.24
N ALA A 143 -12.09 7.34 -4.13
CA ALA A 143 -12.54 8.67 -3.69
C ALA A 143 -13.61 9.25 -4.63
N ALA A 144 -13.42 9.17 -5.95
CA ALA A 144 -14.39 9.60 -6.94
C ALA A 144 -15.72 8.84 -6.81
N LEU A 145 -15.69 7.52 -6.61
CA LEU A 145 -16.88 6.70 -6.41
C LEU A 145 -17.63 7.07 -5.13
N ILE A 146 -16.95 7.41 -4.04
CA ILE A 146 -17.57 7.89 -2.81
C ILE A 146 -18.26 9.24 -3.04
N VAL A 147 -17.63 10.16 -3.76
CA VAL A 147 -18.24 11.43 -4.15
C VAL A 147 -19.51 11.18 -4.98
N ILE A 148 -19.49 10.24 -5.92
CA ILE A 148 -20.65 9.85 -6.72
C ILE A 148 -21.77 9.28 -5.85
N ILE A 149 -21.47 8.35 -4.92
CA ILE A 149 -22.46 7.79 -3.98
C ILE A 149 -23.06 8.90 -3.13
N THR A 150 -22.25 9.82 -2.65
CA THR A 150 -22.69 10.96 -1.83
C THR A 150 -23.61 11.89 -2.62
N LEU A 151 -23.26 12.20 -3.87
CA LEU A 151 -24.10 13.00 -4.78
C LEU A 151 -25.45 12.31 -5.04
N ILE A 152 -25.42 11.01 -5.34
CA ILE A 152 -26.64 10.21 -5.55
C ILE A 152 -27.54 10.28 -4.30
N ASN A 153 -26.94 10.11 -3.12
CA ASN A 153 -27.68 10.16 -1.86
C ASN A 153 -28.29 11.54 -1.61
N PHE A 154 -27.52 12.61 -1.85
CA PHE A 154 -27.98 13.98 -1.72
C PHE A 154 -29.16 14.28 -2.68
N VAL A 155 -29.05 13.88 -3.94
CA VAL A 155 -30.13 13.97 -4.94
C VAL A 155 -31.37 13.20 -4.47
N ASN A 156 -31.19 11.96 -4.03
CA ASN A 156 -32.32 11.12 -3.54
C ASN A 156 -33.04 11.74 -2.35
N PHE A 157 -32.29 12.35 -1.41
CA PHE A 157 -32.84 13.03 -0.25
C PHE A 157 -33.67 14.26 -0.64
N PHE A 158 -33.18 15.09 -1.55
CA PHE A 158 -33.94 16.25 -2.05
C PHE A 158 -35.19 15.82 -2.80
N PHE A 159 -35.09 14.79 -3.65
CA PHE A 159 -36.27 14.23 -4.33
C PHE A 159 -37.31 13.69 -3.36
N ALA A 160 -36.89 13.11 -2.24
CA ALA A 160 -37.82 12.65 -1.22
C ALA A 160 -38.64 13.77 -0.60
N GLN A 161 -38.11 15.00 -0.56
CA GLN A 161 -38.79 16.16 0.01
C GLN A 161 -39.72 16.88 -0.99
N VAL A 162 -39.53 16.70 -2.31
CA VAL A 162 -40.31 17.42 -3.35
C VAL A 162 -41.81 17.35 -3.17
N PRO A 163 -42.46 16.17 -2.95
CA PRO A 163 -43.92 16.10 -2.78
C PRO A 163 -44.44 16.92 -1.61
N MET A 164 -43.69 17.00 -0.51
CA MET A 164 -44.09 17.79 0.67
C MET A 164 -43.96 19.29 0.41
N ARG A 165 -43.07 19.69 -0.49
CA ARG A 165 -42.76 21.10 -0.81
C ARG A 165 -43.60 21.65 -1.98
N ILE A 166 -44.17 20.79 -2.84
CA ILE A 166 -44.93 21.20 -4.04
C ILE A 166 -46.06 22.13 -3.69
N ARG A 167 -46.83 21.87 -2.61
CA ARG A 167 -47.94 22.77 -2.17
C ARG A 167 -47.42 24.18 -1.88
N GLY A 168 -46.37 24.31 -1.05
CA GLY A 168 -45.76 25.61 -0.72
C GLY A 168 -45.14 26.33 -1.90
N VAL A 169 -44.51 25.60 -2.84
CA VAL A 169 -43.97 26.17 -4.09
C VAL A 169 -45.09 26.72 -4.97
N ASN A 170 -46.17 25.98 -5.15
CA ASN A 170 -47.27 26.41 -6.00
C ASN A 170 -48.09 27.56 -5.36
N THR A 171 -48.26 27.59 -4.03
CA THR A 171 -48.89 28.75 -3.33
C THR A 171 -48.09 30.02 -3.61
N ARG A 172 -46.77 29.97 -3.51
CA ARG A 172 -45.90 31.14 -3.82
C ARG A 172 -45.94 31.52 -5.30
N LYS A 173 -46.06 30.53 -6.19
CA LYS A 173 -46.18 30.76 -7.63
C LYS A 173 -47.48 31.49 -7.97
N ILE A 174 -48.62 31.13 -7.29
CA ILE A 174 -49.90 31.82 -7.40
C ILE A 174 -49.80 33.25 -6.85
N LEU A 175 -49.03 33.47 -5.79
CA LEU A 175 -48.77 34.78 -5.19
C LEU A 175 -47.75 35.62 -5.99
N GLY A 176 -47.35 35.19 -7.19
CA GLY A 176 -46.52 35.96 -8.11
C GLY A 176 -45.01 35.70 -8.04
N SER A 177 -44.51 34.69 -7.28
CA SER A 177 -43.08 34.36 -7.26
C SER A 177 -42.64 33.81 -8.60
N SER A 178 -41.53 34.36 -9.13
CA SER A 178 -40.93 33.88 -10.38
C SER A 178 -40.31 32.49 -10.21
N ARG A 179 -40.25 31.72 -11.29
CA ARG A 179 -39.60 30.40 -11.30
C ARG A 179 -38.12 30.50 -10.88
N ALA A 180 -37.40 31.54 -11.33
CA ALA A 180 -36.00 31.76 -10.99
C ALA A 180 -35.82 32.00 -9.48
N ALA A 181 -36.70 32.81 -8.85
CA ALA A 181 -36.65 33.05 -7.41
C ALA A 181 -36.86 31.77 -6.58
N LEU A 182 -37.78 30.91 -7.03
CA LEU A 182 -38.06 29.63 -6.38
C LEU A 182 -36.87 28.64 -6.52
N VAL A 183 -36.26 28.54 -7.71
CA VAL A 183 -35.06 27.72 -7.94
C VAL A 183 -33.89 28.27 -7.12
N GLY A 184 -33.66 29.58 -7.11
CA GLY A 184 -32.62 30.22 -6.31
C GLY A 184 -32.74 29.92 -4.81
N ARG A 185 -33.99 29.86 -4.27
CA ARG A 185 -34.20 29.47 -2.88
C ARG A 185 -33.82 28.02 -2.59
N PHE A 186 -34.11 27.07 -3.48
CA PHE A 186 -33.69 25.68 -3.34
C PHE A 186 -32.14 25.57 -3.40
N LEU A 187 -31.51 26.30 -4.31
CA LEU A 187 -30.06 26.34 -4.40
C LEU A 187 -29.41 26.94 -3.15
N ALA A 188 -29.97 28.05 -2.60
CA ALA A 188 -29.48 28.66 -1.37
C ALA A 188 -29.58 27.69 -0.17
N GLU A 189 -30.69 26.95 -0.07
CA GLU A 189 -30.86 25.92 0.97
C GLU A 189 -29.85 24.79 0.83
N SER A 190 -29.63 24.31 -0.40
CA SER A 190 -28.61 23.28 -0.70
C SER A 190 -27.21 23.79 -0.38
N ALA A 191 -26.89 25.06 -0.76
CA ALA A 191 -25.60 25.68 -0.48
C ALA A 191 -25.33 25.82 1.01
N MET A 192 -26.36 26.20 1.79
CA MET A 192 -26.22 26.31 3.25
C MET A 192 -25.94 24.95 3.90
N LEU A 193 -26.64 23.87 3.48
CA LEU A 193 -26.39 22.52 3.98
C LEU A 193 -24.99 22.04 3.64
N VAL A 194 -24.51 22.27 2.41
CA VAL A 194 -23.16 21.91 1.99
C VAL A 194 -22.09 22.74 2.73
N ALA A 195 -22.33 24.02 2.99
CA ALA A 195 -21.42 24.86 3.76
C ALA A 195 -21.29 24.34 5.21
N ILE A 196 -22.41 23.98 5.86
CA ILE A 196 -22.40 23.37 7.20
C ILE A 196 -21.64 22.03 7.16
N ALA A 197 -21.88 21.20 6.15
CA ALA A 197 -21.18 19.92 5.98
C ALA A 197 -19.68 20.11 5.79
N LEU A 198 -19.24 21.12 5.03
CA LEU A 198 -17.80 21.46 4.86
C LEU A 198 -17.15 21.86 6.19
N VAL A 199 -17.83 22.70 6.99
CA VAL A 199 -17.33 23.09 8.32
C VAL A 199 -17.21 21.86 9.22
N LEU A 200 -18.23 21.00 9.24
CA LEU A 200 -18.18 19.75 10.02
C LEU A 200 -17.08 18.81 9.52
N ALA A 201 -16.88 18.72 8.20
CA ALA A 201 -15.80 17.90 7.63
C ALA A 201 -14.41 18.40 8.08
N VAL A 202 -14.17 19.70 8.11
CA VAL A 202 -12.92 20.28 8.63
C VAL A 202 -12.75 19.91 10.11
N VAL A 203 -13.79 20.03 10.92
CA VAL A 203 -13.74 19.64 12.35
C VAL A 203 -13.40 18.14 12.49
N VAL A 204 -14.03 17.28 11.69
CA VAL A 204 -13.74 15.82 11.71
C VAL A 204 -12.29 15.54 11.32
N VAL A 205 -11.76 16.21 10.29
CA VAL A 205 -10.35 16.07 9.88
C VAL A 205 -9.42 16.51 11.00
N LEU A 206 -9.68 17.65 11.64
CA LEU A 206 -8.86 18.15 12.76
C LEU A 206 -8.89 17.18 13.95
N LEU A 207 -10.04 16.61 14.27
CA LEU A 207 -10.17 15.59 15.31
C LEU A 207 -9.42 14.31 14.94
N PHE A 208 -9.48 13.90 13.68
CA PHE A 208 -8.75 12.73 13.18
C PHE A 208 -7.24 12.94 13.27
N CYS A 209 -6.75 14.13 12.94
CA CYS A 209 -5.33 14.49 13.06
C CYS A 209 -4.80 14.44 14.50
N SER A 210 -5.66 14.48 15.51
CA SER A 210 -5.27 14.35 16.93
C SER A 210 -5.26 12.91 17.43
N THR A 211 -5.57 11.94 16.59
CA THR A 211 -5.60 10.51 16.94
C THR A 211 -4.37 9.78 16.44
N GLU A 212 -4.03 8.65 17.05
CA GLU A 212 -2.99 7.70 16.60
C GLU A 212 -3.24 7.16 15.18
N TRP A 213 -4.47 7.21 14.70
CA TRP A 213 -4.87 6.72 13.37
C TRP A 213 -4.23 7.48 12.21
N VAL A 214 -3.72 8.68 12.45
CA VAL A 214 -2.98 9.49 11.45
C VAL A 214 -1.73 8.75 10.94
N HIS A 215 -1.08 7.94 11.79
CA HIS A 215 0.12 7.18 11.42
C HIS A 215 -0.13 6.09 10.37
N TYR A 216 -1.40 5.65 10.22
CA TYR A 216 -1.79 4.69 9.18
C TYR A 216 -2.09 5.34 7.81
N ILE A 217 -2.00 6.68 7.73
CA ILE A 217 -2.22 7.42 6.48
C ILE A 217 -0.91 8.07 6.08
N SER A 218 -0.43 7.75 4.87
CA SER A 218 0.86 8.24 4.34
C SER A 218 0.82 9.69 3.86
N CYS A 219 -0.14 10.50 4.30
CA CYS A 219 -0.25 11.89 3.85
C CYS A 219 -0.36 12.87 5.01
N ASP A 220 0.25 14.04 4.81
CA ASP A 220 0.09 15.17 5.73
C ASP A 220 -1.26 15.85 5.48
N LEU A 221 -2.16 15.79 6.45
CA LEU A 221 -3.51 16.38 6.35
C LEU A 221 -3.56 17.86 6.70
N ALA A 222 -2.42 18.51 6.99
CA ALA A 222 -2.40 19.94 7.33
C ALA A 222 -2.94 20.81 6.19
N LEU A 223 -3.96 21.60 6.46
CA LEU A 223 -4.64 22.43 5.47
C LEU A 223 -3.70 23.41 4.76
N SER A 224 -2.72 23.94 5.48
CA SER A 224 -1.71 24.88 4.95
C SER A 224 -0.81 24.27 3.87
N LYS A 225 -0.58 22.94 3.94
CA LYS A 225 0.23 22.21 2.96
C LYS A 225 -0.61 21.70 1.78
N ASN A 226 -1.94 21.59 1.95
CA ASN A 226 -2.87 20.98 0.98
C ASN A 226 -3.85 22.01 0.38
N MET A 227 -3.42 23.24 0.13
CA MET A 227 -4.30 24.32 -0.37
C MET A 227 -4.98 23.95 -1.69
N VAL A 228 -4.28 23.25 -2.60
CA VAL A 228 -4.84 22.81 -3.89
C VAL A 228 -5.99 21.82 -3.65
N VAL A 229 -5.81 20.85 -2.74
CA VAL A 229 -6.84 19.87 -2.38
C VAL A 229 -8.02 20.57 -1.72
N ALA A 230 -7.79 21.56 -0.86
CA ALA A 230 -8.85 22.36 -0.24
C ALA A 230 -9.69 23.10 -1.28
N VAL A 231 -9.04 23.76 -2.25
CA VAL A 231 -9.73 24.47 -3.35
C VAL A 231 -10.53 23.49 -4.22
N LEU A 232 -9.95 22.34 -4.56
CA LEU A 232 -10.66 21.28 -5.30
C LEU A 232 -11.88 20.76 -4.52
N THR A 233 -11.76 20.56 -3.22
CA THR A 233 -12.85 20.12 -2.34
C THR A 233 -14.01 21.13 -2.35
N VAL A 234 -13.71 22.41 -2.24
CA VAL A 234 -14.71 23.49 -2.36
C VAL A 234 -15.33 23.49 -3.76
N GLY A 235 -14.55 23.31 -4.81
CA GLY A 235 -15.03 23.21 -6.20
C GLY A 235 -15.99 22.03 -6.37
N ILE A 236 -15.65 20.85 -5.88
CA ILE A 236 -16.51 19.64 -5.87
C ILE A 236 -17.79 19.93 -5.10
N ALA A 237 -17.72 20.55 -3.92
CA ALA A 237 -18.87 20.91 -3.11
C ALA A 237 -19.84 21.87 -3.82
N LEU A 238 -19.31 22.83 -4.57
CA LEU A 238 -20.12 23.74 -5.41
C LEU A 238 -20.82 22.97 -6.54
N VAL A 239 -20.12 22.10 -7.24
CA VAL A 239 -20.70 21.24 -8.29
C VAL A 239 -21.78 20.34 -7.71
N MET A 240 -21.55 19.71 -6.55
CA MET A 240 -22.56 18.92 -5.85
C MET A 240 -23.79 19.74 -5.47
N THR A 241 -23.61 20.97 -4.98
CA THR A 241 -24.71 21.88 -4.67
C THR A 241 -25.56 22.19 -5.90
N LEU A 242 -24.91 22.48 -7.03
CA LEU A 242 -25.62 22.75 -8.29
C LEU A 242 -26.37 21.52 -8.80
N MET A 243 -25.71 20.36 -8.89
CA MET A 243 -26.32 19.14 -9.42
C MET A 243 -27.47 18.63 -8.54
N ALA A 244 -27.28 18.60 -7.23
CA ALA A 244 -28.28 18.10 -6.29
C ALA A 244 -29.43 19.08 -6.05
N GLY A 245 -29.17 20.39 -6.09
CA GLY A 245 -30.18 21.42 -5.87
C GLY A 245 -30.98 21.79 -7.14
N LEU A 246 -30.31 21.88 -8.30
CA LEU A 246 -30.92 22.38 -9.53
C LEU A 246 -31.98 21.43 -10.09
N TYR A 247 -31.66 20.15 -10.21
CA TYR A 247 -32.55 19.17 -10.81
C TYR A 247 -33.86 18.98 -10.01
N PRO A 248 -33.85 18.75 -8.68
CA PRO A 248 -35.09 18.71 -7.90
C PRO A 248 -35.88 20.04 -7.90
N ALA A 249 -35.14 21.18 -7.89
CA ALA A 249 -35.78 22.49 -7.95
C ALA A 249 -36.54 22.72 -9.27
N MET A 250 -35.88 22.37 -10.40
CA MET A 250 -36.50 22.43 -11.72
C MET A 250 -37.73 21.52 -11.80
N TYR A 251 -37.63 20.30 -11.25
CA TYR A 251 -38.74 19.35 -11.19
C TYR A 251 -39.88 19.89 -10.33
N ALA A 252 -39.63 20.38 -9.10
CA ALA A 252 -40.65 20.92 -8.21
C ALA A 252 -41.35 22.15 -8.78
N THR A 253 -40.64 23.00 -9.54
CA THR A 253 -41.20 24.21 -10.13
C THR A 253 -41.84 24.00 -11.50
N SER A 254 -41.73 22.82 -12.12
CA SER A 254 -42.40 22.50 -13.41
C SER A 254 -43.88 22.19 -13.32
N PHE A 255 -44.40 21.89 -12.11
CA PHE A 255 -45.79 21.51 -11.93
C PHE A 255 -46.74 22.70 -12.12
N PRO A 256 -47.88 22.53 -12.87
CA PRO A 256 -48.91 23.51 -12.97
C PRO A 256 -49.63 23.70 -11.64
N PRO A 257 -49.95 24.96 -11.22
CA PRO A 257 -50.66 25.23 -9.96
C PRO A 257 -51.99 24.50 -9.81
N ALA A 258 -52.73 24.32 -10.91
CA ALA A 258 -54.04 23.66 -10.91
C ALA A 258 -54.01 22.20 -10.47
N LEU A 259 -52.93 21.46 -10.79
CA LEU A 259 -52.76 20.08 -10.35
C LEU A 259 -52.35 20.00 -8.87
N ALA A 260 -51.69 21.06 -8.38
CA ALA A 260 -51.29 21.15 -6.99
C ALA A 260 -52.43 21.27 -6.01
N ILE A 261 -53.53 21.92 -6.41
CA ILE A 261 -54.73 22.12 -5.58
C ILE A 261 -55.55 20.83 -5.49
N LYS A 262 -55.58 20.00 -6.55
CA LYS A 262 -56.36 18.75 -6.58
C LYS A 262 -55.73 17.58 -5.79
N GLY A 263 -54.58 17.77 -5.17
CA GLY A 263 -54.00 16.78 -4.25
C GLY A 263 -53.46 15.47 -4.88
N SER A 264 -53.53 15.31 -6.21
CA SER A 264 -53.07 14.10 -6.91
C SER A 264 -51.60 14.19 -7.32
N PHE A 265 -50.72 14.16 -6.34
CA PHE A 265 -49.25 14.17 -6.60
C PHE A 265 -48.74 12.76 -6.72
N GLY A 266 -48.67 12.22 -7.93
CA GLY A 266 -47.90 11.04 -8.24
C GLY A 266 -46.53 11.44 -8.84
N MET A 267 -45.45 10.91 -8.33
CA MET A 267 -44.18 10.96 -9.06
C MET A 267 -44.36 10.28 -10.42
N SER A 268 -43.91 10.92 -11.51
CA SER A 268 -44.02 10.32 -12.84
C SER A 268 -43.27 8.96 -12.85
N GLN A 269 -43.72 8.03 -13.70
CA GLN A 269 -43.10 6.70 -13.83
C GLN A 269 -41.59 6.83 -14.10
N LYS A 270 -41.20 7.82 -14.92
CA LYS A 270 -39.77 8.13 -15.22
C LYS A 270 -39.00 8.57 -13.97
N GLY A 271 -39.59 9.40 -13.09
CA GLY A 271 -38.90 9.83 -11.86
C GLY A 271 -38.68 8.70 -10.85
N LYS A 272 -39.63 7.76 -10.77
CA LYS A 272 -39.48 6.55 -9.93
C LYS A 272 -38.37 5.65 -10.47
N SER A 273 -38.36 5.41 -11.79
CA SER A 273 -37.33 4.55 -12.44
C SER A 273 -35.91 5.11 -12.24
N LEU A 274 -35.71 6.41 -12.46
CA LEU A 274 -34.43 7.07 -12.24
C LEU A 274 -33.92 6.88 -10.81
N ARG A 275 -34.80 7.06 -9.83
CA ARG A 275 -34.44 6.90 -8.42
C ARG A 275 -34.02 5.48 -8.07
N TYR A 276 -34.70 4.44 -8.60
CA TYR A 276 -34.30 3.06 -8.39
C TYR A 276 -32.99 2.73 -9.10
N ALA A 277 -32.75 3.30 -10.27
CA ALA A 277 -31.48 3.16 -10.97
C ALA A 277 -30.31 3.77 -10.18
N LEU A 278 -30.50 4.97 -9.61
CA LEU A 278 -29.49 5.62 -8.76
C LEU A 278 -29.19 4.81 -7.49
N ILE A 279 -30.21 4.27 -6.83
CA ILE A 279 -30.03 3.41 -5.65
C ILE A 279 -29.38 2.08 -6.05
N GLY A 280 -29.76 1.52 -7.20
CA GLY A 280 -29.12 0.32 -7.73
C GLY A 280 -27.62 0.54 -7.99
N LEU A 281 -27.24 1.65 -8.62
CA LEU A 281 -25.85 2.00 -8.83
C LEU A 281 -25.09 2.13 -7.51
N GLN A 282 -25.69 2.77 -6.50
CA GLN A 282 -25.12 2.90 -5.17
C GLN A 282 -24.90 1.54 -4.49
N PHE A 283 -25.85 0.60 -4.61
CA PHE A 283 -25.67 -0.77 -4.11
C PHE A 283 -24.57 -1.51 -4.86
N VAL A 284 -24.49 -1.40 -6.19
CA VAL A 284 -23.43 -2.03 -6.99
C VAL A 284 -22.06 -1.58 -6.49
N ILE A 285 -21.84 -0.27 -6.33
CA ILE A 285 -20.56 0.27 -5.86
C ILE A 285 -20.26 -0.20 -4.43
N SER A 286 -21.25 -0.16 -3.53
CA SER A 286 -21.04 -0.56 -2.13
C SER A 286 -20.74 -2.05 -1.99
N ILE A 287 -21.43 -2.91 -2.74
CA ILE A 287 -21.17 -4.36 -2.77
C ILE A 287 -19.77 -4.63 -3.32
N ALA A 288 -19.41 -3.94 -4.41
CA ALA A 288 -18.07 -4.07 -4.99
C ALA A 288 -16.97 -3.68 -3.98
N PHE A 289 -17.15 -2.59 -3.25
CA PHE A 289 -16.21 -2.18 -2.20
C PHE A 289 -16.07 -3.23 -1.09
N ILE A 290 -17.17 -3.82 -0.63
CA ILE A 290 -17.13 -4.85 0.40
C ILE A 290 -16.33 -6.07 -0.09
N ILE A 291 -16.61 -6.54 -1.30
CA ILE A 291 -15.91 -7.70 -1.89
C ILE A 291 -14.42 -7.39 -2.04
N CYS A 292 -14.06 -6.25 -2.64
CA CYS A 292 -12.67 -5.86 -2.83
C CYS A 292 -11.93 -5.69 -1.49
N ALA A 293 -12.54 -5.04 -0.48
CA ALA A 293 -11.93 -4.87 0.82
C ALA A 293 -11.65 -6.21 1.53
N ILE A 294 -12.55 -7.19 1.43
CA ILE A 294 -12.33 -8.52 1.99
C ILE A 294 -11.17 -9.23 1.26
N PHE A 295 -11.10 -9.13 -0.07
CA PHE A 295 -10.01 -9.74 -0.83
C PHE A 295 -8.65 -9.07 -0.56
N LEU A 296 -8.60 -7.74 -0.46
CA LEU A 296 -7.38 -7.01 -0.07
C LEU A 296 -6.88 -7.47 1.30
N LYS A 297 -7.79 -7.54 2.29
CA LYS A 297 -7.44 -8.04 3.62
C LYS A 297 -6.97 -9.51 3.59
N LYS A 298 -7.61 -10.33 2.74
CA LYS A 298 -7.21 -11.73 2.56
C LYS A 298 -5.81 -11.85 1.95
N GLN A 299 -5.46 -11.05 0.94
CA GLN A 299 -4.12 -11.01 0.35
C GLN A 299 -3.09 -10.56 1.38
N HIS A 300 -3.35 -9.49 2.12
CA HIS A 300 -2.45 -9.03 3.18
C HIS A 300 -2.24 -10.12 4.26
N SER A 301 -3.32 -10.76 4.72
CA SER A 301 -3.21 -11.88 5.67
C SER A 301 -2.46 -13.08 5.10
N TYR A 302 -2.62 -13.36 3.79
CA TYR A 302 -1.88 -14.40 3.11
C TYR A 302 -0.38 -14.12 3.10
N MET A 303 0.02 -12.87 2.80
CA MET A 303 1.43 -12.46 2.79
C MET A 303 2.08 -12.58 4.18
N MET A 304 1.40 -12.13 5.22
CA MET A 304 1.91 -12.20 6.60
C MET A 304 2.04 -13.64 7.13
N ASN A 305 1.18 -14.54 6.69
CA ASN A 305 1.15 -15.94 7.15
C ASN A 305 1.76 -16.91 6.13
N TYR A 306 2.41 -16.41 5.08
CA TYR A 306 3.03 -17.26 4.09
C TYR A 306 4.17 -18.08 4.69
N ASP A 307 4.30 -19.33 4.25
CA ASP A 307 5.42 -20.15 4.61
C ASP A 307 6.65 -19.72 3.82
N MET A 308 7.56 -19.05 4.50
CA MET A 308 8.77 -18.48 3.89
C MET A 308 9.87 -19.53 3.66
N GLY A 309 9.66 -20.81 4.08
CA GLY A 309 10.68 -21.86 4.01
C GLY A 309 11.71 -21.79 5.13
N PHE A 310 11.47 -20.97 6.17
CA PHE A 310 12.27 -20.92 7.39
C PHE A 310 11.35 -20.68 8.61
N ASN A 311 11.85 -21.02 9.79
CA ASN A 311 11.08 -20.86 11.02
C ASN A 311 11.17 -19.42 11.54
N LYS A 312 10.07 -18.66 11.42
CA LYS A 312 9.94 -17.28 11.89
C LYS A 312 9.47 -17.12 13.35
N GLU A 313 9.10 -18.23 14.00
CA GLU A 313 8.59 -18.18 15.37
C GLU A 313 9.68 -17.86 16.39
N CYS A 314 9.36 -17.07 17.40
CA CYS A 314 10.27 -16.70 18.49
C CYS A 314 11.56 -16.01 18.02
N LEU A 315 11.53 -15.29 16.88
CA LEU A 315 12.66 -14.51 16.37
C LEU A 315 12.51 -13.03 16.75
N LEU A 316 13.61 -12.46 17.24
CA LEU A 316 13.80 -11.03 17.43
C LEU A 316 15.00 -10.57 16.61
N THR A 317 14.94 -9.33 16.14
CA THR A 317 15.96 -8.73 15.28
C THR A 317 16.35 -7.34 15.79
N ALA A 318 17.60 -6.97 15.56
CA ALA A 318 18.11 -5.62 15.84
C ALA A 318 19.35 -5.29 14.99
N ASN A 319 19.57 -4.03 14.68
CA ASN A 319 20.80 -3.56 14.06
C ASN A 319 21.78 -3.11 15.16
N ILE A 320 22.93 -3.78 15.26
CA ILE A 320 23.95 -3.51 16.28
C ILE A 320 25.27 -3.14 15.59
N PRO A 321 25.84 -1.95 15.80
CA PRO A 321 27.03 -1.49 15.11
C PRO A 321 28.32 -2.05 15.74
N VAL A 322 28.50 -3.37 15.70
CA VAL A 322 29.76 -4.00 16.14
C VAL A 322 30.84 -3.76 15.09
N SER A 323 32.05 -3.42 15.54
CA SER A 323 33.16 -3.03 14.67
C SER A 323 34.20 -4.13 14.47
N SER A 324 34.14 -5.21 15.23
CA SER A 324 35.06 -6.34 15.15
C SER A 324 34.39 -7.69 15.42
N MET A 325 35.02 -8.77 14.99
CA MET A 325 34.57 -10.13 15.29
C MET A 325 34.59 -10.42 16.79
N ASP A 326 35.57 -9.88 17.50
CA ASP A 326 35.68 -10.04 18.95
C ASP A 326 34.53 -9.36 19.70
N GLU A 327 34.13 -8.16 19.26
CA GLU A 327 32.95 -7.47 19.81
C GLU A 327 31.68 -8.26 19.51
N ARG A 328 31.51 -8.78 18.28
CA ARG A 328 30.39 -9.61 17.89
C ARG A 328 30.27 -10.87 18.76
N ASP A 329 31.39 -11.57 18.95
CA ASP A 329 31.43 -12.80 19.71
C ASP A 329 31.20 -12.55 21.20
N ALA A 330 31.77 -11.45 21.75
CA ALA A 330 31.51 -11.01 23.12
C ALA A 330 30.02 -10.65 23.33
N PHE A 331 29.41 -9.96 22.37
CA PHE A 331 27.99 -9.60 22.39
C PHE A 331 27.11 -10.85 22.37
N SER A 332 27.39 -11.81 21.49
CA SER A 332 26.67 -13.08 21.40
C SER A 332 26.79 -13.88 22.71
N SER A 333 28.01 -13.96 23.26
CA SER A 333 28.28 -14.71 24.49
C SER A 333 27.55 -14.11 25.70
N GLU A 334 27.50 -12.78 25.79
CA GLU A 334 26.78 -12.10 26.87
C GLU A 334 25.27 -12.31 26.78
N LEU A 335 24.69 -12.24 25.57
CA LEU A 335 23.26 -12.51 25.33
C LEU A 335 22.87 -13.95 25.69
N LEU A 336 23.72 -14.94 25.35
CA LEU A 336 23.47 -16.35 25.64
C LEU A 336 23.52 -16.69 27.14
N ASN A 337 24.00 -15.77 28.01
CA ASN A 337 23.87 -15.92 29.46
C ASN A 337 22.41 -15.73 29.94
N ASN A 338 21.55 -15.14 29.13
CA ASN A 338 20.14 -14.97 29.47
C ASN A 338 19.37 -16.27 29.14
N PRO A 339 18.71 -16.94 30.12
CA PRO A 339 18.03 -18.20 29.91
C PRO A 339 16.83 -18.13 28.93
N ASN A 340 16.32 -16.91 28.64
CA ASN A 340 15.26 -16.71 27.65
C ASN A 340 15.76 -16.71 26.20
N ILE A 341 17.08 -16.62 25.97
CA ILE A 341 17.70 -16.60 24.66
C ILE A 341 18.28 -17.98 24.35
N LYS A 342 17.82 -18.60 23.28
CA LYS A 342 18.25 -19.93 22.86
C LYS A 342 19.47 -19.87 21.95
N GLU A 343 19.44 -19.02 20.95
CA GLU A 343 20.47 -18.91 19.91
C GLU A 343 20.60 -17.47 19.42
N VAL A 344 21.81 -17.11 18.97
CA VAL A 344 22.15 -15.78 18.45
C VAL A 344 22.92 -15.96 17.16
N ALA A 345 22.49 -15.28 16.10
CA ALA A 345 23.17 -15.28 14.81
C ALA A 345 23.27 -13.85 14.24
N TRP A 346 24.12 -13.70 13.25
CA TRP A 346 24.37 -12.42 12.60
C TRP A 346 24.28 -12.55 11.09
N SER A 347 23.78 -11.51 10.45
CA SER A 347 23.73 -11.37 9.00
C SER A 347 24.13 -9.95 8.60
N GLN A 348 24.38 -9.75 7.31
CA GLN A 348 24.63 -8.41 6.79
C GLN A 348 23.38 -7.54 6.88
N ASP A 349 22.23 -8.11 6.57
CA ASP A 349 20.96 -7.42 6.41
C ASP A 349 19.80 -8.32 6.88
N ARG A 350 18.60 -7.80 6.80
CA ARG A 350 17.36 -8.54 7.08
C ARG A 350 17.23 -9.73 6.16
N MET A 351 16.63 -10.81 6.66
CA MET A 351 16.39 -12.01 5.86
C MET A 351 15.47 -11.76 4.68
N VAL A 352 14.43 -10.94 4.87
CA VAL A 352 13.49 -10.54 3.82
C VAL A 352 13.61 -9.04 3.58
N ALA A 353 14.08 -8.67 2.39
CA ALA A 353 14.26 -7.29 2.00
C ALA A 353 13.96 -7.09 0.50
N GLU A 354 13.59 -5.86 0.13
CA GLU A 354 13.40 -5.49 -1.29
C GLU A 354 14.71 -5.57 -2.08
N MET A 355 15.84 -5.34 -1.41
CA MET A 355 17.15 -5.32 -2.06
C MET A 355 18.18 -6.05 -1.20
N HIS A 356 18.85 -7.03 -1.80
CA HIS A 356 20.01 -7.70 -1.27
C HIS A 356 21.22 -7.48 -2.17
N MET A 357 22.42 -7.75 -1.65
CA MET A 357 23.64 -7.72 -2.46
C MET A 357 23.55 -8.77 -3.56
N THR A 358 23.93 -8.41 -4.78
CA THR A 358 23.97 -9.30 -5.92
C THR A 358 25.39 -9.49 -6.42
N TRP A 359 25.78 -10.72 -6.68
CA TRP A 359 27.08 -11.08 -7.23
C TRP A 359 26.94 -11.73 -8.60
N GLY A 360 27.63 -11.20 -9.58
CA GLY A 360 27.89 -11.89 -10.85
C GLY A 360 29.09 -12.84 -10.68
N ARG A 361 28.93 -14.09 -11.02
CA ARG A 361 29.96 -15.10 -11.05
C ARG A 361 29.96 -15.84 -12.38
N TRP A 362 31.11 -16.36 -12.76
CA TRP A 362 31.29 -17.12 -13.99
C TRP A 362 31.29 -18.60 -13.67
N HIS A 363 30.48 -19.37 -14.39
CA HIS A 363 30.42 -20.82 -14.27
C HIS A 363 30.12 -21.43 -15.63
N HIS A 364 30.98 -22.32 -16.12
CA HIS A 364 30.86 -22.98 -17.43
C HIS A 364 30.57 -22.05 -18.62
N GLY A 365 31.04 -20.83 -18.56
CA GLY A 365 30.88 -19.87 -19.65
C GLY A 365 29.60 -19.06 -19.62
N GLU A 366 28.81 -19.20 -18.58
CA GLU A 366 27.62 -18.40 -18.32
C GLU A 366 27.82 -17.54 -17.06
N GLN A 367 27.23 -16.36 -17.08
CA GLN A 367 27.21 -15.50 -15.90
C GLN A 367 26.11 -15.94 -14.95
N MET A 368 26.48 -16.44 -13.77
CA MET A 368 25.55 -16.65 -12.68
C MET A 368 25.34 -15.33 -11.94
N MET A 369 24.08 -14.92 -11.82
CA MET A 369 23.69 -13.84 -10.93
C MET A 369 23.12 -14.46 -9.66
N LEU A 370 23.76 -14.18 -8.54
CA LEU A 370 23.40 -14.70 -7.23
C LEU A 370 23.03 -13.54 -6.31
N THR A 371 21.89 -13.63 -5.68
CA THR A 371 21.62 -12.81 -4.50
C THR A 371 22.44 -13.37 -3.35
N VAL A 372 23.14 -12.53 -2.59
CA VAL A 372 24.11 -12.99 -1.60
C VAL A 372 23.90 -12.30 -0.28
N MET A 373 23.99 -13.06 0.81
CA MET A 373 23.93 -12.51 2.17
C MET A 373 25.05 -13.11 3.03
N PRO A 374 26.00 -12.29 3.50
CA PRO A 374 26.98 -12.68 4.51
C PRO A 374 26.27 -13.00 5.84
N VAL A 375 26.63 -14.14 6.45
CA VAL A 375 26.01 -14.65 7.68
C VAL A 375 27.06 -15.27 8.62
N SER A 376 26.72 -15.36 9.92
CA SER A 376 27.49 -16.12 10.90
C SER A 376 27.32 -17.63 10.66
N TRP A 377 28.26 -18.42 11.15
CA TRP A 377 28.30 -19.89 10.93
C TRP A 377 27.03 -20.62 11.35
N ASN A 378 26.30 -20.12 12.33
CA ASN A 378 25.10 -20.77 12.87
C ASN A 378 23.78 -20.18 12.34
N PHE A 379 23.82 -19.28 11.36
CA PHE A 379 22.65 -18.53 10.89
C PHE A 379 21.56 -19.43 10.33
N LEU A 380 21.90 -20.43 9.50
CA LEU A 380 20.94 -21.34 8.90
C LEU A 380 20.22 -22.17 9.98
N GLN A 381 20.97 -22.60 11.00
CA GLN A 381 20.42 -23.31 12.15
C GLN A 381 19.43 -22.44 12.94
N VAL A 382 19.81 -21.17 13.22
CA VAL A 382 18.93 -20.22 13.93
C VAL A 382 17.66 -19.93 13.12
N MET A 383 17.76 -19.83 11.80
CA MET A 383 16.61 -19.63 10.91
C MET A 383 15.82 -20.91 10.66
N GLY A 384 16.37 -22.09 10.96
CA GLY A 384 15.74 -23.38 10.71
C GLY A 384 15.72 -23.74 9.22
N ILE A 385 16.72 -23.28 8.45
CA ILE A 385 16.88 -23.59 7.03
C ILE A 385 17.62 -24.93 6.90
N GLU A 386 17.02 -25.89 6.22
CA GLU A 386 17.59 -27.23 6.04
C GLU A 386 18.66 -27.26 4.95
N VAL A 387 19.85 -27.71 5.28
CA VAL A 387 20.87 -28.07 4.31
C VAL A 387 20.66 -29.55 3.91
N PHE A 388 20.20 -29.79 2.67
CA PHE A 388 19.80 -31.12 2.22
C PHE A 388 20.93 -31.89 1.51
N GLU A 389 22.00 -31.21 1.10
CA GLU A 389 23.16 -31.80 0.46
C GLU A 389 24.44 -31.08 0.92
N GLY A 390 25.51 -31.83 1.17
CA GLY A 390 26.73 -31.30 1.74
C GLY A 390 26.68 -31.11 3.25
N ARG A 391 27.21 -30.01 3.77
CA ARG A 391 27.22 -29.66 5.19
C ARG A 391 26.84 -28.20 5.42
N ASP A 392 26.35 -27.89 6.60
CA ASP A 392 26.18 -26.54 7.10
C ASP A 392 27.54 -25.89 7.43
N PHE A 393 27.54 -24.58 7.66
CA PHE A 393 28.71 -23.84 8.08
C PHE A 393 29.24 -24.33 9.45
N LEU A 394 30.55 -24.23 9.62
CA LEU A 394 31.24 -24.53 10.87
C LEU A 394 31.93 -23.27 11.41
N PRO A 395 32.18 -23.17 12.72
CA PRO A 395 32.94 -22.06 13.31
C PRO A 395 34.34 -21.87 12.70
N SER A 396 34.95 -22.95 12.15
CA SER A 396 36.22 -22.91 11.45
C SER A 396 36.15 -22.17 10.13
N ASP A 397 34.97 -22.12 9.47
CA ASP A 397 34.82 -21.48 8.15
C ASP A 397 34.97 -19.95 8.25
N GLU A 398 34.60 -19.33 9.40
CA GLU A 398 34.82 -17.89 9.66
C GLU A 398 36.32 -17.51 9.75
N LYS A 399 37.20 -18.46 10.00
CA LYS A 399 38.65 -18.27 10.10
C LYS A 399 39.39 -18.74 8.86
N GLY A 400 38.68 -19.35 7.91
CA GLY A 400 39.24 -19.93 6.70
C GLY A 400 39.24 -19.01 5.49
N ASP A 401 39.32 -19.61 4.30
CA ASP A 401 39.24 -18.90 3.01
C ASP A 401 37.81 -18.52 2.58
N GLY A 402 36.83 -18.73 3.45
CA GLY A 402 35.41 -18.52 3.20
C GLY A 402 34.68 -19.81 2.83
N ALA A 403 33.36 -19.77 2.90
CA ALA A 403 32.47 -20.87 2.54
C ALA A 403 31.13 -20.30 1.98
N ILE A 404 30.49 -21.05 1.12
CA ILE A 404 29.20 -20.64 0.51
C ILE A 404 28.21 -21.81 0.53
N ILE A 405 26.96 -21.52 0.86
CA ILE A 405 25.82 -22.44 0.75
C ILE A 405 24.80 -21.80 -0.20
N LEU A 406 24.42 -22.55 -1.24
CA LEU A 406 23.47 -22.07 -2.23
C LEU A 406 22.09 -22.70 -2.02
N ASN A 407 21.05 -22.02 -2.47
CA ASN A 407 19.70 -22.57 -2.44
C ASN A 407 19.45 -23.60 -3.58
N GLU A 408 18.41 -24.40 -3.43
CA GLU A 408 18.01 -25.44 -4.39
C GLU A 408 17.73 -24.83 -5.79
N TYR A 409 17.15 -23.63 -5.86
CA TYR A 409 16.93 -22.91 -7.10
C TYR A 409 18.22 -22.62 -7.86
N ALA A 410 19.27 -22.10 -7.17
CA ALA A 410 20.56 -21.85 -7.77
C ALA A 410 21.20 -23.14 -8.29
N LYS A 411 21.13 -24.22 -7.50
CA LYS A 411 21.60 -25.55 -7.90
C LYS A 411 20.98 -26.01 -9.20
N ASN A 412 19.65 -25.94 -9.30
CA ASN A 412 18.90 -26.41 -10.46
C ASN A 412 19.11 -25.50 -11.68
N LYS A 413 19.04 -24.18 -11.48
CA LYS A 413 19.18 -23.18 -12.56
C LYS A 413 20.54 -23.23 -13.27
N TYR A 414 21.62 -23.40 -12.48
CA TYR A 414 22.98 -23.39 -13.00
C TYR A 414 23.63 -24.77 -13.03
N ASN A 415 22.88 -25.85 -12.75
CA ASN A 415 23.33 -27.23 -12.73
C ASN A 415 24.59 -27.45 -11.90
N LEU A 416 24.60 -26.93 -10.64
CA LEU A 416 25.75 -26.90 -9.76
C LEU A 416 25.93 -28.22 -8.98
N ASN A 417 27.17 -28.60 -8.74
CA ASN A 417 27.59 -29.73 -7.90
C ASN A 417 28.53 -29.26 -6.79
N LEU A 418 28.60 -29.99 -5.67
CA LEU A 418 29.52 -29.66 -4.57
C LEU A 418 31.02 -29.78 -4.95
N GLU A 419 31.32 -30.56 -5.97
CA GLU A 419 32.72 -30.73 -6.46
C GLU A 419 33.18 -29.54 -7.32
N GLU A 420 32.23 -28.70 -7.75
CA GLU A 420 32.53 -27.55 -8.58
C GLU A 420 32.92 -26.35 -7.74
N VAL A 421 33.96 -25.70 -8.16
CA VAL A 421 34.51 -24.54 -7.47
C VAL A 421 34.00 -23.26 -8.09
N ILE A 422 33.32 -22.43 -7.28
CA ILE A 422 32.92 -21.08 -7.67
C ILE A 422 34.15 -20.16 -7.49
N GLU A 423 34.64 -19.56 -8.56
CA GLU A 423 35.77 -18.65 -8.49
C GLU A 423 35.38 -17.25 -7.99
N TRP A 424 36.14 -16.76 -7.00
CA TRP A 424 36.06 -15.38 -6.55
C TRP A 424 37.44 -14.72 -6.67
N ASN A 425 37.55 -13.67 -7.46
CA ASN A 425 38.83 -12.94 -7.66
C ASN A 425 40.00 -13.85 -7.98
N GLY A 426 39.78 -14.89 -8.79
CA GLY A 426 40.78 -15.87 -9.15
C GLY A 426 41.15 -16.87 -8.05
N LYS A 427 40.40 -16.92 -6.96
CA LYS A 427 40.54 -17.92 -5.90
C LYS A 427 39.36 -18.89 -5.89
N PRO A 428 39.62 -20.18 -5.68
CA PRO A 428 38.56 -21.16 -5.53
C PRO A 428 37.76 -20.88 -4.27
N PHE A 429 36.41 -20.92 -4.41
CA PHE A 429 35.48 -20.70 -3.33
C PHE A 429 34.65 -21.98 -3.15
N PRO A 430 34.85 -22.77 -2.08
CA PRO A 430 34.18 -24.04 -1.94
C PRO A 430 32.69 -23.86 -1.63
N ALA A 431 31.83 -24.43 -2.47
CA ALA A 431 30.46 -24.67 -2.10
C ALA A 431 30.39 -25.78 -1.06
N THR A 432 29.98 -25.47 0.16
CA THR A 432 29.95 -26.43 1.27
C THR A 432 28.64 -27.21 1.34
N GLY A 433 27.55 -26.66 0.82
CA GLY A 433 26.25 -27.32 0.82
C GLY A 433 25.21 -26.63 -0.07
N PHE A 434 24.09 -27.33 -0.21
CA PHE A 434 22.87 -26.78 -0.80
C PHE A 434 21.74 -26.84 0.23
N CYS A 435 21.05 -25.69 0.41
CA CYS A 435 19.90 -25.58 1.29
C CYS A 435 18.57 -25.59 0.51
N ARG A 436 17.48 -25.90 1.21
CA ARG A 436 16.13 -25.79 0.63
C ARG A 436 15.82 -24.37 0.22
N ASP A 437 14.92 -24.22 -0.75
CA ASP A 437 14.43 -22.91 -1.17
C ASP A 437 13.65 -22.22 -0.06
N PHE A 438 13.79 -20.93 0.00
CA PHE A 438 13.13 -20.05 0.94
C PHE A 438 12.83 -18.71 0.26
N HIS A 439 11.88 -17.95 0.82
CA HIS A 439 11.53 -16.62 0.32
C HIS A 439 12.30 -15.54 1.06
N PHE A 440 13.17 -14.84 0.34
CA PHE A 440 13.99 -13.73 0.85
C PHE A 440 13.59 -12.37 0.27
N LYS A 441 12.65 -12.37 -0.67
CA LYS A 441 12.06 -11.16 -1.26
C LYS A 441 10.60 -11.01 -0.81
N PRO A 442 10.03 -9.80 -0.86
CA PRO A 442 8.60 -9.61 -0.73
C PRO A 442 7.83 -10.45 -1.76
N LEU A 443 6.66 -10.95 -1.40
CA LEU A 443 5.85 -11.86 -2.24
C LEU A 443 5.29 -11.24 -3.53
N HIS A 444 5.68 -10.01 -3.86
CA HIS A 444 5.48 -9.41 -5.17
C HIS A 444 6.40 -10.02 -6.22
N GLU A 445 7.58 -10.47 -5.80
CA GLU A 445 8.62 -11.02 -6.65
C GLU A 445 8.80 -12.52 -6.43
N GLU A 446 9.24 -13.21 -7.49
CA GLU A 446 9.66 -14.60 -7.36
C GLU A 446 11.02 -14.68 -6.67
N SER A 447 11.22 -15.71 -5.84
CA SER A 447 12.54 -16.04 -5.31
C SER A 447 13.47 -16.50 -6.43
N ASP A 448 14.75 -16.15 -6.34
CA ASP A 448 15.76 -16.42 -7.35
C ASP A 448 16.96 -17.17 -6.73
N ALA A 449 18.04 -17.29 -7.49
CA ALA A 449 19.27 -17.90 -7.03
C ALA A 449 19.88 -17.12 -5.86
N PHE A 450 20.05 -17.80 -4.73
CA PHE A 450 20.53 -17.22 -3.49
C PHE A 450 21.74 -18.00 -2.94
N ALA A 451 22.66 -17.26 -2.30
CA ALA A 451 23.82 -17.83 -1.66
C ALA A 451 24.07 -17.19 -0.29
N PHE A 452 24.13 -17.99 0.74
CA PHE A 452 24.70 -17.60 2.01
C PHE A 452 26.23 -17.66 1.92
N TYR A 453 26.85 -16.62 2.40
CA TYR A 453 28.29 -16.49 2.44
C TYR A 453 28.78 -16.33 3.87
N ILE A 454 29.84 -17.05 4.25
CA ILE A 454 30.34 -16.95 5.63
C ILE A 454 30.92 -15.57 5.92
N TYR A 455 30.58 -15.00 7.04
CA TYR A 455 31.03 -13.69 7.48
C TYR A 455 32.45 -13.75 8.01
N ASP A 456 33.41 -13.11 7.32
CA ASP A 456 34.79 -13.02 7.75
C ASP A 456 35.13 -11.66 8.38
N SER A 457 36.28 -11.57 9.04
CA SER A 457 36.72 -10.34 9.71
C SER A 457 36.89 -9.13 8.76
N LYS A 458 37.20 -9.38 7.48
CA LYS A 458 37.38 -8.33 6.48
C LYS A 458 36.01 -7.77 6.02
N MET A 459 35.03 -8.65 5.92
CA MET A 459 33.67 -8.26 5.57
C MET A 459 33.04 -7.34 6.63
N LEU A 460 33.13 -7.73 7.91
CA LEU A 460 32.61 -6.95 9.02
C LEU A 460 33.20 -5.55 9.09
N THR A 461 34.52 -5.43 9.02
CA THR A 461 35.19 -4.15 9.24
C THR A 461 35.18 -3.22 8.04
N LYS A 462 35.12 -3.77 6.81
CA LYS A 462 35.28 -2.98 5.59
C LYS A 462 33.99 -2.70 4.84
N TYR A 463 33.06 -3.66 4.82
CA TYR A 463 31.90 -3.57 3.94
C TYR A 463 30.59 -3.41 4.69
N PHE A 464 30.48 -3.90 5.94
CA PHE A 464 29.20 -3.96 6.66
C PHE A 464 29.36 -3.56 8.15
N PRO A 465 29.47 -2.27 8.42
CA PRO A 465 29.75 -1.77 9.78
C PRO A 465 28.57 -1.90 10.76
N THR A 466 27.39 -2.32 10.29
CA THR A 466 26.20 -2.44 11.14
C THR A 466 25.48 -3.74 10.83
N PRO A 467 26.03 -4.89 11.28
CA PRO A 467 25.40 -6.17 11.03
C PRO A 467 24.06 -6.28 11.74
N HIS A 468 23.21 -7.11 11.17
CA HIS A 468 21.87 -7.42 11.66
C HIS A 468 21.95 -8.60 12.63
N LEU A 469 21.53 -8.36 13.87
CA LEU A 469 21.40 -9.38 14.90
C LEU A 469 20.06 -10.10 14.71
N THR A 470 20.10 -11.43 14.66
CA THR A 470 18.92 -12.29 14.74
C THR A 470 19.07 -13.22 15.93
N LEU A 471 18.13 -13.21 16.84
CA LEU A 471 18.13 -14.10 17.97
C LEU A 471 16.83 -14.90 18.09
N ARG A 472 16.95 -16.16 18.52
CA ARG A 472 15.82 -17.02 18.80
C ARG A 472 15.63 -17.13 20.31
N THR A 473 14.41 -16.84 20.78
CA THR A 473 14.04 -17.03 22.17
C THR A 473 13.49 -18.44 22.41
N ILE A 474 13.42 -18.83 23.67
CA ILE A 474 12.66 -20.02 24.08
C ILE A 474 11.14 -19.74 23.94
N GLU A 475 10.34 -20.80 23.87
CA GLU A 475 8.88 -20.68 23.95
C GLU A 475 8.49 -20.04 25.30
N ASN A 476 7.56 -19.09 25.30
CA ASN A 476 7.14 -18.34 26.49
C ASN A 476 8.25 -17.54 27.20
N ALA A 477 9.25 -17.06 26.47
CA ALA A 477 10.29 -16.19 27.00
C ALA A 477 9.71 -14.91 27.62
N ASP A 478 10.35 -14.41 28.67
CA ASP A 478 10.12 -13.04 29.15
C ASP A 478 10.76 -12.05 28.16
N ILE A 479 9.96 -11.55 27.24
CA ILE A 479 10.41 -10.64 26.18
C ILE A 479 11.00 -9.35 26.77
N LYS A 480 10.47 -8.85 27.89
CA LYS A 480 11.03 -7.68 28.55
C LYS A 480 12.46 -7.96 29.03
N ALA A 481 12.67 -9.12 29.67
CA ALA A 481 14.01 -9.53 30.10
C ALA A 481 14.99 -9.70 28.93
N VAL A 482 14.51 -10.13 27.74
CA VAL A 482 15.32 -10.19 26.52
C VAL A 482 15.68 -8.80 26.02
N PHE A 483 14.72 -7.86 25.96
CA PHE A 483 14.97 -6.47 25.55
C PHE A 483 15.95 -5.76 26.49
N ASP A 484 15.77 -5.94 27.79
CA ASP A 484 16.66 -5.39 28.82
C ASP A 484 18.08 -5.99 28.70
N ALA A 485 18.19 -7.29 28.38
CA ALA A 485 19.47 -7.94 28.14
C ALA A 485 20.20 -7.38 26.90
N ILE A 486 19.48 -7.17 25.77
CA ILE A 486 20.07 -6.59 24.56
C ILE A 486 20.58 -5.17 24.86
N ARG A 487 19.79 -4.34 25.54
CA ARG A 487 20.17 -2.97 25.93
C ARG A 487 21.37 -2.95 26.88
N ALA A 488 21.33 -3.76 27.92
CA ALA A 488 22.43 -3.86 28.89
C ALA A 488 23.72 -4.35 28.23
N THR A 489 23.63 -5.32 27.31
CA THR A 489 24.78 -5.81 26.54
C THR A 489 25.33 -4.72 25.62
N THR A 490 24.45 -3.92 25.00
CA THR A 490 24.86 -2.77 24.18
C THR A 490 25.61 -1.75 25.00
N ASP A 491 25.08 -1.33 26.15
CA ASP A 491 25.75 -0.35 27.04
C ASP A 491 27.09 -0.88 27.59
N LYS A 492 27.21 -2.19 27.78
CA LYS A 492 28.43 -2.84 28.28
C LYS A 492 29.52 -2.93 27.20
N ILE A 493 29.19 -3.30 25.98
CA ILE A 493 30.14 -3.60 24.89
C ILE A 493 30.33 -2.39 23.97
N LEU A 494 29.30 -1.60 23.75
CA LEU A 494 29.27 -0.44 22.87
C LEU A 494 28.84 0.84 23.62
N PRO A 495 29.58 1.27 24.66
CA PRO A 495 29.14 2.36 25.55
C PRO A 495 28.98 3.70 24.84
N ASP A 496 29.69 3.93 23.74
CA ASP A 496 29.63 5.16 22.96
C ASP A 496 28.41 5.23 22.02
N TYR A 497 27.74 4.10 21.79
CA TYR A 497 26.57 4.05 20.88
C TYR A 497 25.27 4.49 21.55
N GLY A 498 25.04 4.01 22.78
CA GLY A 498 23.82 4.24 23.55
C GLY A 498 22.69 3.26 23.21
N SER A 499 22.25 2.50 24.20
CA SER A 499 21.24 1.45 24.03
C SER A 499 19.85 1.96 23.62
N GLU A 500 19.56 3.24 23.85
CA GLU A 500 18.32 3.90 23.42
C GLU A 500 18.16 3.97 21.89
N LYS A 501 19.27 3.89 21.15
CA LYS A 501 19.26 3.91 19.67
C LYS A 501 18.99 2.52 19.08
N VAL A 502 19.10 1.46 19.88
CA VAL A 502 18.86 0.10 19.40
C VAL A 502 17.36 -0.13 19.23
N LYS A 503 16.94 -0.25 17.98
CA LYS A 503 15.59 -0.66 17.64
C LYS A 503 15.53 -2.19 17.61
N ILE A 504 14.78 -2.77 18.57
CA ILE A 504 14.54 -4.21 18.64
C ILE A 504 13.16 -4.46 18.08
N ASN A 505 13.05 -5.34 17.11
CA ASN A 505 11.79 -5.68 16.45
C ASN A 505 11.49 -7.18 16.62
N PHE A 506 10.21 -7.52 16.65
CA PHE A 506 9.81 -8.88 16.33
C PHE A 506 10.01 -9.11 14.83
N PHE A 507 10.35 -10.33 14.45
CA PHE A 507 10.54 -10.66 13.03
C PHE A 507 9.28 -10.39 12.20
N ASP A 508 8.08 -10.66 12.75
CA ASP A 508 6.81 -10.37 12.09
C ASP A 508 6.57 -8.86 11.89
N GLU A 509 7.05 -8.01 12.81
CA GLU A 509 7.01 -6.55 12.65
C GLU A 509 7.95 -6.10 11.53
N GLU A 510 9.16 -6.65 11.50
CA GLU A 510 10.14 -6.38 10.45
C GLU A 510 9.63 -6.83 9.07
N LEU A 511 9.03 -8.02 8.99
CA LEU A 511 8.35 -8.50 7.78
C LEU A 511 7.21 -7.57 7.38
N GLY A 512 6.45 -7.08 8.36
CA GLY A 512 5.35 -6.13 8.15
C GLY A 512 5.80 -4.79 7.57
N GLU A 513 7.04 -4.34 7.86
CA GLU A 513 7.61 -3.12 7.27
C GLU A 513 7.70 -3.22 5.74
N ASN A 514 8.02 -4.40 5.18
CA ASN A 514 8.05 -4.63 3.74
C ASN A 514 6.66 -4.54 3.08
N TYR A 515 5.58 -4.75 3.84
CA TYR A 515 4.20 -4.70 3.35
C TYR A 515 3.42 -3.48 3.89
N GLN A 516 4.12 -2.46 4.37
CA GLN A 516 3.48 -1.28 4.97
C GLN A 516 2.60 -0.53 3.94
N LYS A 517 3.04 -0.45 2.69
CA LYS A 517 2.27 0.20 1.60
C LYS A 517 0.95 -0.52 1.35
N GLU A 518 0.96 -1.86 1.31
CA GLU A 518 -0.22 -2.71 1.14
C GLU A 518 -1.14 -2.66 2.36
N GLN A 519 -0.58 -2.62 3.55
CA GLN A 519 -1.35 -2.45 4.79
C GLN A 519 -2.07 -1.10 4.81
N GLN A 520 -1.39 -0.02 4.44
CA GLN A 520 -1.96 1.31 4.35
C GLN A 520 -3.07 1.37 3.30
N LEU A 521 -2.85 0.78 2.11
CA LEU A 521 -3.86 0.67 1.06
C LEU A 521 -5.10 -0.10 1.56
N THR A 522 -4.90 -1.26 2.17
CA THR A 522 -5.97 -2.12 2.71
C THR A 522 -6.76 -1.41 3.80
N THR A 523 -6.08 -0.71 4.71
CA THR A 523 -6.71 0.07 5.79
C THR A 523 -7.53 1.22 5.22
N THR A 524 -6.97 1.97 4.28
CA THR A 524 -7.64 3.11 3.64
C THR A 524 -8.88 2.67 2.85
N ILE A 525 -8.78 1.60 2.06
CA ILE A 525 -9.92 1.04 1.33
C ILE A 525 -10.99 0.49 2.29
N SER A 526 -10.59 -0.11 3.40
CA SER A 526 -11.52 -0.60 4.42
C SER A 526 -12.30 0.55 5.08
N LEU A 527 -11.65 1.65 5.41
CA LEU A 527 -12.29 2.87 5.92
C LEU A 527 -13.27 3.45 4.90
N PHE A 528 -12.85 3.56 3.65
CA PHE A 528 -13.71 4.05 2.57
C PHE A 528 -14.90 3.12 2.31
N THR A 529 -14.70 1.81 2.42
CA THR A 529 -15.79 0.83 2.33
C THR A 529 -16.81 1.02 3.45
N MET A 530 -16.34 1.22 4.68
CA MET A 530 -17.22 1.51 5.82
C MET A 530 -18.03 2.80 5.59
N LEU A 531 -17.39 3.88 5.12
CA LEU A 531 -18.06 5.13 4.77
C LEU A 531 -19.11 4.93 3.65
N ALA A 532 -18.74 4.21 2.60
CA ALA A 532 -19.66 3.91 1.49
C ALA A 532 -20.90 3.13 1.95
N ILE A 533 -20.72 2.17 2.86
CA ILE A 533 -21.83 1.42 3.46
C ILE A 533 -22.74 2.37 4.27
N ILE A 534 -22.19 3.20 5.15
CA ILE A 534 -22.95 4.15 5.97
C ILE A 534 -23.76 5.10 5.07
N ILE A 535 -23.12 5.69 4.06
CA ILE A 535 -23.76 6.60 3.11
C ILE A 535 -24.88 5.87 2.34
N SER A 536 -24.62 4.63 1.91
CA SER A 536 -25.60 3.81 1.19
C SER A 536 -26.84 3.51 2.05
N LEU A 537 -26.64 3.18 3.32
CA LEU A 537 -27.72 2.90 4.26
C LEU A 537 -28.57 4.15 4.53
N MET A 538 -27.94 5.34 4.61
CA MET A 538 -28.66 6.61 4.73
C MET A 538 -29.55 6.87 3.51
N GLY A 539 -29.09 6.51 2.31
CA GLY A 539 -29.89 6.61 1.08
C GLY A 539 -31.11 5.69 1.09
N VAL A 540 -30.91 4.44 1.52
CA VAL A 540 -32.00 3.47 1.70
C VAL A 540 -32.99 3.96 2.76
N LEU A 541 -32.49 4.42 3.91
CA LEU A 541 -33.31 4.96 4.99
C LEU A 541 -34.19 6.11 4.50
N GLY A 542 -33.62 7.10 3.80
CA GLY A 542 -34.34 8.22 3.22
C GLY A 542 -35.44 7.77 2.23
N LEU A 543 -35.14 6.76 1.39
CA LEU A 543 -36.10 6.20 0.46
C LEU A 543 -37.27 5.49 1.18
N VAL A 544 -36.93 4.65 2.17
CA VAL A 544 -37.95 3.90 2.93
C VAL A 544 -38.89 4.85 3.68
N ILE A 545 -38.32 5.87 4.36
CA ILE A 545 -39.16 6.90 5.05
C ILE A 545 -40.10 7.58 4.06
N PHE A 546 -39.60 7.94 2.88
CA PHE A 546 -40.41 8.54 1.84
C PHE A 546 -41.50 7.58 1.33
N GLU A 547 -41.15 6.33 0.98
CA GLU A 547 -42.15 5.35 0.47
C GLU A 547 -43.21 5.03 1.51
N THR A 548 -42.85 4.93 2.78
CA THR A 548 -43.79 4.69 3.87
C THR A 548 -44.77 5.86 4.05
N GLN A 549 -44.30 7.11 3.95
CA GLN A 549 -45.14 8.28 3.99
C GLN A 549 -46.06 8.37 2.75
N TYR A 550 -45.50 8.12 1.57
CA TYR A 550 -46.26 8.16 0.32
C TYR A 550 -47.36 7.10 0.27
N ARG A 551 -47.12 5.91 0.82
CA ARG A 551 -48.07 4.79 0.87
C ARG A 551 -48.90 4.73 2.17
N ARG A 552 -48.88 5.79 3.00
CA ARG A 552 -49.54 5.78 4.31
C ARG A 552 -51.02 5.45 4.22
N LYS A 553 -51.76 6.01 3.22
CA LYS A 553 -53.18 5.70 2.98
C LYS A 553 -53.37 4.24 2.53
N GLU A 554 -52.54 3.72 1.62
CA GLU A 554 -52.56 2.31 1.16
C GLU A 554 -52.34 1.35 2.33
N ILE A 555 -51.33 1.65 3.17
CA ILE A 555 -51.02 0.86 4.37
C ILE A 555 -52.21 0.90 5.36
N GLY A 556 -52.80 2.08 5.58
CA GLY A 556 -54.01 2.23 6.42
C GLY A 556 -55.17 1.39 5.94
N ILE A 557 -55.49 1.41 4.64
CA ILE A 557 -56.56 0.59 4.04
C ILE A 557 -56.24 -0.91 4.22
N ARG A 558 -55.01 -1.36 3.98
CA ARG A 558 -54.63 -2.76 4.16
C ARG A 558 -54.76 -3.19 5.62
N ARG A 559 -54.38 -2.32 6.57
CA ARG A 559 -54.52 -2.59 8.01
C ARG A 559 -55.96 -2.72 8.45
N VAL A 560 -56.86 -1.86 7.94
CA VAL A 560 -58.31 -1.97 8.19
C VAL A 560 -58.88 -3.26 7.61
N ASN A 561 -58.33 -3.72 6.46
CA ASN A 561 -58.72 -5.00 5.84
C ASN A 561 -58.00 -6.22 6.47
N GLY A 562 -57.38 -6.10 7.64
CA GLY A 562 -56.83 -7.19 8.42
C GLY A 562 -55.37 -7.55 8.15
N ALA A 563 -54.63 -6.76 7.34
CA ALA A 563 -53.22 -7.04 7.12
C ALA A 563 -52.40 -6.90 8.40
N THR A 564 -51.52 -7.88 8.67
CA THR A 564 -50.63 -7.90 9.82
C THR A 564 -49.43 -6.95 9.63
N VAL A 565 -48.81 -6.51 10.73
CA VAL A 565 -47.56 -5.73 10.69
C VAL A 565 -46.48 -6.46 9.91
N ARG A 566 -46.40 -7.81 10.12
CA ARG A 566 -45.41 -8.66 9.44
C ARG A 566 -45.56 -8.64 7.92
N GLU A 567 -46.78 -8.69 7.41
CA GLU A 567 -47.07 -8.64 5.96
C GLU A 567 -46.62 -7.32 5.34
N ILE A 568 -46.84 -6.20 6.05
CA ILE A 568 -46.39 -4.88 5.60
C ILE A 568 -44.85 -4.80 5.58
N LEU A 569 -44.20 -5.28 6.63
CA LEU A 569 -42.72 -5.32 6.70
C LEU A 569 -42.11 -6.21 5.60
N VAL A 570 -42.70 -7.39 5.36
CA VAL A 570 -42.28 -8.28 4.28
C VAL A 570 -42.44 -7.63 2.91
N MET A 571 -43.55 -6.90 2.68
CA MET A 571 -43.78 -6.19 1.41
C MET A 571 -42.66 -5.17 1.11
N PHE A 572 -42.20 -4.40 2.12
CA PHE A 572 -41.09 -3.46 1.95
C PHE A 572 -39.76 -4.19 1.75
N ASN A 573 -39.44 -5.14 2.64
CA ASN A 573 -38.17 -5.86 2.58
C ASN A 573 -38.00 -6.63 1.27
N ARG A 574 -39.01 -7.36 0.79
CA ARG A 574 -38.95 -8.13 -0.46
C ARG A 574 -38.47 -7.28 -1.64
N LYS A 575 -38.92 -6.04 -1.72
CA LYS A 575 -38.55 -5.13 -2.81
C LYS A 575 -37.03 -4.80 -2.77
N PHE A 576 -36.52 -4.45 -1.59
CA PHE A 576 -35.10 -4.13 -1.44
C PHE A 576 -34.20 -5.35 -1.59
N MET A 577 -34.64 -6.53 -1.11
CA MET A 577 -33.92 -7.78 -1.31
C MET A 577 -33.75 -8.12 -2.80
N ILE A 578 -34.80 -7.92 -3.61
CA ILE A 578 -34.71 -8.13 -5.07
C ILE A 578 -33.71 -7.15 -5.70
N ILE A 579 -33.76 -5.86 -5.31
CA ILE A 579 -32.82 -4.85 -5.82
C ILE A 579 -31.38 -5.24 -5.47
N VAL A 580 -31.11 -5.59 -4.20
CA VAL A 580 -29.78 -6.03 -3.75
C VAL A 580 -29.31 -7.26 -4.52
N GLY A 581 -30.20 -8.25 -4.74
CA GLY A 581 -29.89 -9.45 -5.52
C GLY A 581 -29.48 -9.14 -6.97
N ILE A 582 -30.23 -8.25 -7.65
CA ILE A 582 -29.89 -7.81 -9.01
C ILE A 582 -28.57 -7.03 -9.02
N CYS A 583 -28.38 -6.12 -8.06
CA CYS A 583 -27.14 -5.34 -7.95
C CYS A 583 -25.94 -6.23 -7.66
N PHE A 584 -26.09 -7.28 -6.87
CA PHE A 584 -25.05 -8.26 -6.60
C PHE A 584 -24.61 -8.99 -7.87
N LEU A 585 -25.55 -9.41 -8.73
CA LEU A 585 -25.23 -10.05 -10.02
C LEU A 585 -24.40 -9.17 -10.95
N ILE A 586 -24.46 -7.84 -10.78
CA ILE A 586 -23.64 -6.89 -11.53
C ILE A 586 -22.33 -6.63 -10.80
N ALA A 587 -22.36 -6.44 -9.48
CA ALA A 587 -21.21 -6.11 -8.67
C ALA A 587 -20.18 -7.25 -8.58
N ALA A 588 -20.65 -8.50 -8.48
CA ALA A 588 -19.79 -9.66 -8.30
C ALA A 588 -18.78 -9.85 -9.46
N PRO A 589 -19.19 -9.85 -10.75
CA PRO A 589 -18.22 -9.95 -11.84
C PRO A 589 -17.27 -8.73 -11.91
N ILE A 590 -17.76 -7.53 -11.66
CA ILE A 590 -16.91 -6.33 -11.64
C ILE A 590 -15.82 -6.47 -10.56
N SER A 591 -16.22 -6.87 -9.35
CA SER A 591 -15.30 -7.08 -8.23
C SER A 591 -14.32 -8.21 -8.49
N TYR A 592 -14.74 -9.27 -9.18
CA TYR A 592 -13.86 -10.36 -9.58
C TYR A 592 -12.73 -9.84 -10.49
N PHE A 593 -13.05 -9.11 -11.55
CA PHE A 593 -12.04 -8.57 -12.46
C PHE A 593 -11.10 -7.56 -11.78
N ILE A 594 -11.62 -6.70 -10.90
CA ILE A 594 -10.80 -5.75 -10.14
C ILE A 594 -9.84 -6.52 -9.22
N THR A 595 -10.33 -7.54 -8.53
CA THR A 595 -9.51 -8.37 -7.61
C THR A 595 -8.46 -9.17 -8.37
N ASP A 596 -8.82 -9.78 -9.49
CA ASP A 596 -7.90 -10.55 -10.33
C ASP A 596 -6.78 -9.67 -10.89
N TYR A 597 -7.12 -8.46 -11.37
CA TYR A 597 -6.14 -7.47 -11.79
C TYR A 597 -5.20 -7.05 -10.66
N TYR A 598 -5.72 -6.79 -9.46
CA TYR A 598 -4.88 -6.48 -8.30
C TYR A 598 -3.99 -7.66 -7.91
N TYR A 599 -4.53 -8.88 -7.91
CA TYR A 599 -3.78 -10.08 -7.58
C TYR A 599 -2.69 -10.40 -8.62
N SER A 600 -2.86 -10.00 -9.89
CA SER A 600 -1.85 -10.21 -10.93
C SER A 600 -0.55 -9.42 -10.70
N THR A 601 -0.56 -8.42 -9.80
CA THR A 601 0.65 -7.67 -9.41
C THR A 601 1.53 -8.41 -8.40
N PHE A 602 1.09 -9.57 -7.91
CA PHE A 602 1.83 -10.41 -6.96
C PHE A 602 2.27 -11.71 -7.63
N ALA A 603 3.53 -12.09 -7.43
CA ALA A 603 4.02 -13.42 -7.83
C ALA A 603 3.30 -14.51 -7.02
N TYR A 604 3.11 -14.28 -5.72
CA TYR A 604 2.41 -15.20 -4.81
C TYR A 604 1.08 -14.59 -4.36
N ARG A 605 -0.02 -15.19 -4.78
CA ARG A 605 -1.37 -14.67 -4.58
C ARG A 605 -2.28 -15.60 -3.82
N ALA A 606 -3.14 -15.03 -2.98
CA ALA A 606 -4.18 -15.78 -2.30
C ALA A 606 -5.22 -16.30 -3.30
N PRO A 607 -5.75 -17.52 -3.15
CA PRO A 607 -6.78 -18.03 -4.03
C PRO A 607 -8.07 -17.19 -3.93
N ILE A 608 -8.69 -16.88 -5.08
CA ILE A 608 -10.00 -16.21 -5.13
C ILE A 608 -11.06 -17.18 -4.62
N ALA A 609 -11.64 -16.86 -3.46
CA ALA A 609 -12.56 -17.75 -2.76
C ALA A 609 -14.02 -17.31 -2.94
N VAL A 610 -14.87 -18.23 -3.39
CA VAL A 610 -16.31 -17.98 -3.64
C VAL A 610 -17.06 -17.56 -2.36
N TRP A 611 -16.64 -18.03 -1.19
CA TRP A 611 -17.30 -17.69 0.08
C TRP A 611 -17.29 -16.17 0.37
N VAL A 612 -16.31 -15.42 -0.15
CA VAL A 612 -16.23 -13.94 0.02
C VAL A 612 -17.44 -13.27 -0.62
N PHE A 613 -17.84 -13.71 -1.80
CA PHE A 613 -19.02 -13.19 -2.49
C PHE A 613 -20.31 -13.49 -1.71
N VAL A 614 -20.40 -14.71 -1.16
CA VAL A 614 -21.57 -15.12 -0.34
C VAL A 614 -21.65 -14.29 0.94
N VAL A 615 -20.54 -14.10 1.65
CA VAL A 615 -20.48 -13.29 2.87
C VAL A 615 -20.84 -11.82 2.57
N ALA A 616 -20.31 -11.25 1.50
CA ALA A 616 -20.64 -9.89 1.09
C ALA A 616 -22.15 -9.72 0.78
N LEU A 617 -22.75 -10.67 0.04
CA LEU A 617 -24.17 -10.68 -0.24
C LEU A 617 -25.01 -10.75 1.06
N LEU A 618 -24.69 -11.71 1.92
CA LEU A 618 -25.40 -11.90 3.19
C LEU A 618 -25.27 -10.67 4.09
N ALA A 619 -24.09 -10.07 4.20
CA ALA A 619 -23.88 -8.87 5.00
C ALA A 619 -24.76 -7.73 4.50
N VAL A 620 -24.79 -7.45 3.19
CA VAL A 620 -25.63 -6.38 2.62
C VAL A 620 -27.12 -6.67 2.79
N LEU A 621 -27.56 -7.92 2.57
CA LEU A 621 -28.96 -8.32 2.78
C LEU A 621 -29.39 -8.14 4.23
N VAL A 622 -28.59 -8.60 5.19
CA VAL A 622 -28.90 -8.48 6.63
C VAL A 622 -28.99 -7.01 7.04
N ILE A 623 -27.98 -6.21 6.70
CA ILE A 623 -27.93 -4.79 7.08
C ILE A 623 -29.08 -4.01 6.41
N THR A 624 -29.35 -4.25 5.12
CA THR A 624 -30.44 -3.58 4.39
C THR A 624 -31.80 -3.97 4.98
N THR A 625 -32.02 -5.26 5.27
CA THR A 625 -33.27 -5.75 5.88
C THR A 625 -33.48 -5.11 7.25
N LEU A 626 -32.44 -4.99 8.07
CA LEU A 626 -32.52 -4.36 9.37
C LEU A 626 -32.93 -2.88 9.26
N VAL A 627 -32.26 -2.12 8.37
CA VAL A 627 -32.56 -0.69 8.15
C VAL A 627 -33.98 -0.49 7.59
N VAL A 628 -34.38 -1.28 6.60
CA VAL A 628 -35.74 -1.22 6.01
C VAL A 628 -36.81 -1.54 7.05
N THR A 629 -36.57 -2.58 7.87
CA THR A 629 -37.48 -3.00 8.93
C THR A 629 -37.64 -1.89 9.98
N LEU A 630 -36.54 -1.37 10.51
CA LEU A 630 -36.57 -0.29 11.51
C LEU A 630 -37.27 0.98 10.98
N ALA A 631 -36.95 1.36 9.73
CA ALA A 631 -37.54 2.55 9.11
C ALA A 631 -39.06 2.41 8.82
N SER A 632 -39.52 1.21 8.43
CA SER A 632 -40.94 0.95 8.11
C SER A 632 -41.79 0.57 9.32
N LEU A 633 -41.16 0.12 10.43
CA LEU A 633 -41.87 -0.35 11.63
C LEU A 633 -42.83 0.71 12.19
N ARG A 634 -42.36 1.96 12.33
CA ARG A 634 -43.18 3.07 12.86
C ARG A 634 -44.44 3.31 12.05
N THR A 635 -44.37 3.20 10.72
CA THR A 635 -45.52 3.37 9.84
C THR A 635 -46.43 2.13 9.84
N ALA A 636 -45.85 0.93 9.90
CA ALA A 636 -46.60 -0.33 9.97
C ALA A 636 -47.38 -0.49 11.28
N THR A 637 -46.92 0.13 12.37
CA THR A 637 -47.58 0.11 13.69
C THR A 637 -48.49 1.32 13.93
N SER A 638 -48.47 2.34 13.05
CA SER A 638 -49.31 3.54 13.21
C SER A 638 -50.82 3.22 13.20
N ASN A 639 -51.60 4.03 13.92
CA ASN A 639 -53.05 3.89 13.98
C ASN A 639 -53.69 4.09 12.57
N PRO A 640 -54.43 3.10 12.03
CA PRO A 640 -55.06 3.21 10.72
C PRO A 640 -56.02 4.40 10.58
N VAL A 641 -56.71 4.78 11.67
CA VAL A 641 -57.66 5.91 11.68
C VAL A 641 -56.93 7.23 11.42
N GLU A 642 -55.74 7.45 12.02
CA GLU A 642 -54.94 8.64 11.76
C GLU A 642 -54.37 8.66 10.33
N ALA A 643 -54.07 7.49 9.77
CA ALA A 643 -53.56 7.37 8.40
C ALA A 643 -54.64 7.73 7.34
N LEU A 644 -55.91 7.55 7.66
CA LEU A 644 -57.03 7.87 6.78
C LEU A 644 -57.58 9.30 7.00
N ARG A 645 -57.37 9.90 8.20
CA ARG A 645 -57.90 11.22 8.59
C ARG A 645 -57.04 12.40 8.12
N THR A 646 -55.81 12.18 7.70
CA THR A 646 -54.90 13.23 7.17
C THR A 646 -55.37 13.66 5.77
N GLU A 647 -56.14 14.73 5.69
CA GLU A 647 -56.35 15.53 4.48
C GLU A 647 -55.17 16.49 4.20
#